data_6ef72d033da35d4250aaa9e39965c22a
#
_entry.id   6ef72d033da35d4250aaa9e39965c22a
#
_cell.length_a   1.000
_cell.length_b   1.000
_cell.length_c   1.000
_cell.angle_alpha   90.00
_cell.angle_beta   90.00
_cell.angle_gamma   90.00
#
_symmetry.space_group_name_H-M   'P 1'
#
loop_
_entity.id
_entity.type
_entity.pdbx_description
1 polymer ?
#
loop_
_entity_poly.entity_id
_entity_poly.type
_entity_poly.pdbx_seq_one_letter_code
_entity_poly.pdbx_strand_id
1 'polypeptide(L)'
;MAYIRDRKEELTGYQHSGGYMPEIDLGNDFVMVYGIGPDMPKNVKSFKDKGYVVHLMTGVAWGGYNDYLDGKIDGRDHWDESQVQRDGKKILHGPTCPYMVPTVAFADYLTEKLKVAVDAGVEAIHMEEPEFWDRGGYSEAFKREYEIYYREKWIPPHTNVDVRYKASKLKAYLYARIITRLSSSLKEYAKVKYNRDLRFYIPTHSLLNYTQWKIMSPEAALIDIPTVDGCIAQIWTGTSRAANVYEGIYDERTFETAFLEYGIMQELVKGTGRRMWFLHDPIEDWPSYTWENYEYNYLKTAVASLLHPSIHHYEICPWPPRVFLGKYPRIMPKYNKDTKDETSVTTDFSKPITQHYSTLLSSMFQMFGDMDYDDYAFEGVNSGVGVLMSDSGLFQRTMPDGIVEGEGIQDRLDAIHHKNDDPTAPKEDKELMEIIDKDNNALFDYVQSGSFPNLFGMAMPLLKYGLPVRPVQLDNIRRFTGYLNDYKTLILSYEYMKPESPDVNMALATWVMQGGNLIYIGDGTDPYHKVDLWWTKSGYSDPAIHLFELLGYEGRPADGIYKVGKGIFAMMNKAPARLTLSKEIGEKYRSFVKDVLTEAGEAWDYKNDLTLHRGPYVISAVMNQSVSDNAKVFTGLYADMLDNEYKIIKEKVLNPDENTILFDFDKIKDEDFRIIGTATRIFDFDITEDGFVSNMKAADKIKSFTRVRLPKAVTALSAVDEDGGEVALTWNWDEETRTLLYSYDSKAKAIKLTGNF
;
A
#
# COMPACT_ATOMS: atom_id res chain seq x y z
N MET A 1 12.50 -3.42 36.04
CA MET A 1 12.82 -2.84 34.72
C MET A 1 11.60 -2.03 34.31
N ALA A 2 11.78 -0.78 33.92
CA ALA A 2 10.66 0.05 33.49
C ALA A 2 10.51 -0.07 31.95
N TYR A 3 9.31 -0.28 31.46
CA TYR A 3 8.95 -0.21 30.05
C TYR A 3 8.13 1.06 29.84
N ILE A 4 8.54 1.90 28.90
CA ILE A 4 7.80 3.12 28.51
C ILE A 4 7.84 3.24 27.00
N ARG A 5 6.65 3.32 26.37
CA ARG A 5 6.52 3.62 24.95
C ARG A 5 6.20 5.10 24.74
N ASP A 6 7.10 5.83 24.05
CA ASP A 6 6.89 7.25 23.74
C ASP A 6 6.01 7.43 22.50
N ARG A 7 4.93 8.20 22.61
CA ARG A 7 4.07 8.56 21.48
C ARG A 7 4.78 9.40 20.42
N LYS A 8 5.84 10.11 20.77
CA LYS A 8 6.60 10.95 19.82
C LYS A 8 7.30 10.16 18.72
N GLU A 9 7.45 8.86 18.87
CA GLU A 9 8.00 7.98 17.83
C GLU A 9 7.08 7.89 16.61
N GLU A 10 5.76 8.14 16.77
CA GLU A 10 4.76 8.15 15.69
C GLU A 10 4.73 6.87 14.85
N LEU A 11 4.87 5.72 15.51
CA LEU A 11 4.89 4.43 14.84
C LEU A 11 3.52 4.06 14.27
N THR A 12 2.45 4.37 15.03
CA THR A 12 1.09 4.03 14.65
C THR A 12 0.16 5.24 14.72
N GLY A 13 -0.74 5.37 13.75
CA GLY A 13 -1.72 6.44 13.69
C GLY A 13 -2.96 6.08 12.92
N TYR A 14 -3.95 6.95 12.90
CA TYR A 14 -5.15 6.85 12.08
C TYR A 14 -5.69 8.21 11.65
N GLN A 15 -6.57 8.24 10.65
CA GLN A 15 -7.27 9.44 10.21
C GLN A 15 -8.71 9.48 10.74
N HIS A 16 -9.19 10.69 11.12
CA HIS A 16 -10.55 10.90 11.61
C HIS A 16 -11.04 12.33 11.37
N SER A 17 -12.27 12.50 10.89
CA SER A 17 -12.85 13.82 10.59
C SER A 17 -13.46 14.55 11.79
N GLY A 18 -13.68 13.84 12.91
CA GLY A 18 -14.27 14.39 14.13
C GLY A 18 -13.26 14.71 15.23
N GLY A 19 -13.80 15.05 16.42
CA GLY A 19 -13.00 15.14 17.63
C GLY A 19 -12.79 13.79 18.32
N TYR A 20 -12.03 13.81 19.41
CA TYR A 20 -11.78 12.61 20.23
C TYR A 20 -13.07 11.92 20.69
N MET A 21 -13.07 10.60 20.61
CA MET A 21 -14.11 9.72 21.12
C MET A 21 -13.48 8.53 21.87
N PRO A 22 -14.04 8.08 23.03
CA PRO A 22 -13.48 6.96 23.79
C PRO A 22 -13.47 5.62 23.02
N GLU A 23 -14.42 5.42 22.11
CA GLU A 23 -14.56 4.21 21.29
C GLU A 23 -13.46 4.06 20.25
N ILE A 24 -12.77 5.15 19.92
CA ILE A 24 -11.65 5.16 18.96
C ILE A 24 -10.30 5.52 19.60
N ASP A 25 -10.20 5.44 20.93
CA ASP A 25 -8.91 5.58 21.63
C ASP A 25 -8.12 4.25 21.55
N LEU A 26 -7.60 3.97 20.35
CA LEU A 26 -6.99 2.68 19.98
C LEU A 26 -5.56 2.50 20.54
N GLY A 27 -5.08 3.44 21.35
CA GLY A 27 -3.74 3.37 21.93
C GLY A 27 -2.59 3.66 20.96
N ASN A 28 -2.88 4.23 19.80
CA ASN A 28 -1.92 4.66 18.78
C ASN A 28 -1.17 5.95 19.19
N ASP A 29 -0.16 6.33 18.42
CA ASP A 29 0.74 7.44 18.76
C ASP A 29 0.23 8.78 18.27
N PHE A 30 -0.30 8.84 17.03
CA PHE A 30 -0.77 10.09 16.42
C PHE A 30 -2.15 9.94 15.76
N VAL A 31 -2.79 11.08 15.54
CA VAL A 31 -4.07 11.16 14.81
C VAL A 31 -3.96 12.23 13.73
N MET A 32 -4.38 11.90 12.53
CA MET A 32 -4.59 12.83 11.43
C MET A 32 -6.03 13.34 11.48
N VAL A 33 -6.21 14.59 11.92
CA VAL A 33 -7.52 15.26 11.83
C VAL A 33 -7.79 15.57 10.37
N TYR A 34 -8.91 15.04 9.83
CA TYR A 34 -9.19 15.13 8.41
C TYR A 34 -10.05 16.34 8.06
N GLY A 35 -9.59 17.09 7.03
CA GLY A 35 -10.30 18.24 6.46
C GLY A 35 -9.97 19.59 7.13
N ILE A 36 -10.17 20.64 6.36
CA ILE A 36 -9.85 22.06 6.74
C ILE A 36 -11.11 22.89 7.02
N GLY A 37 -12.18 22.25 7.46
CA GLY A 37 -13.41 22.90 7.85
C GLY A 37 -13.29 23.73 9.15
N PRO A 38 -14.33 24.51 9.50
CA PRO A 38 -14.29 25.42 10.64
C PRO A 38 -14.10 24.72 12.00
N ASP A 39 -14.49 23.46 12.14
CA ASP A 39 -14.34 22.67 13.37
C ASP A 39 -12.94 22.06 13.54
N MET A 40 -12.08 22.11 12.51
CA MET A 40 -10.74 21.50 12.54
C MET A 40 -9.90 21.92 13.75
N PRO A 41 -9.78 23.22 14.13
CA PRO A 41 -8.97 23.61 15.29
C PRO A 41 -9.49 23.04 16.62
N LYS A 42 -10.81 22.92 16.76
CA LYS A 42 -11.45 22.27 17.93
C LYS A 42 -11.14 20.79 17.98
N ASN A 43 -11.20 20.10 16.83
CA ASN A 43 -10.90 18.68 16.71
C ASN A 43 -9.42 18.42 17.05
N VAL A 44 -8.51 19.20 16.49
CA VAL A 44 -7.07 19.17 16.84
C VAL A 44 -6.86 19.28 18.34
N LYS A 45 -7.48 20.32 18.97
CA LYS A 45 -7.35 20.52 20.42
C LYS A 45 -7.85 19.33 21.22
N SER A 46 -8.97 18.68 20.83
CA SER A 46 -9.57 17.58 21.57
C SER A 46 -8.63 16.36 21.67
N PHE A 47 -7.87 16.06 20.62
CA PHE A 47 -6.85 14.99 20.64
C PHE A 47 -5.58 15.41 21.39
N LYS A 48 -5.11 16.66 21.23
CA LYS A 48 -3.96 17.17 21.98
C LYS A 48 -4.19 17.13 23.49
N ASP A 49 -5.40 17.45 23.95
CA ASP A 49 -5.78 17.39 25.37
C ASP A 49 -5.75 15.94 25.94
N LYS A 50 -5.71 14.91 25.05
CA LYS A 50 -5.56 13.50 25.40
C LYS A 50 -4.12 12.96 25.19
N GLY A 51 -3.17 13.84 24.89
CA GLY A 51 -1.76 13.52 24.75
C GLY A 51 -1.38 12.87 23.41
N TYR A 52 -2.24 12.96 22.39
CA TYR A 52 -1.90 12.54 21.04
C TYR A 52 -0.99 13.55 20.34
N VAL A 53 -0.05 13.06 19.52
CA VAL A 53 0.54 13.86 18.46
C VAL A 53 -0.52 14.06 17.39
N VAL A 54 -0.73 15.29 16.93
CA VAL A 54 -1.81 15.60 16.01
C VAL A 54 -1.26 16.13 14.69
N HIS A 55 -1.67 15.49 13.61
CA HIS A 55 -1.42 15.90 12.23
C HIS A 55 -2.72 16.40 11.59
N LEU A 56 -2.61 17.10 10.46
CA LEU A 56 -3.73 17.37 9.56
C LEU A 56 -3.63 16.45 8.34
N MET A 57 -4.77 16.03 7.79
CA MET A 57 -4.88 15.37 6.50
C MET A 57 -6.01 15.98 5.67
N THR A 58 -5.80 16.20 4.38
CA THR A 58 -6.83 16.65 3.44
C THR A 58 -6.42 16.37 2.00
N GLY A 59 -7.39 16.21 1.08
CA GLY A 59 -7.12 15.99 -0.33
C GLY A 59 -6.43 17.17 -1.01
N VAL A 60 -5.50 16.90 -1.91
CA VAL A 60 -4.87 17.92 -2.77
C VAL A 60 -5.58 18.02 -4.12
N ALA A 61 -6.15 16.91 -4.59
CA ALA A 61 -6.85 16.86 -5.86
C ALA A 61 -8.35 17.19 -5.73
N TRP A 62 -8.91 17.01 -4.56
CA TRP A 62 -10.34 17.19 -4.28
C TRP A 62 -10.56 17.60 -2.82
N GLY A 63 -11.73 18.19 -2.52
CA GLY A 63 -12.04 18.63 -1.17
C GLY A 63 -13.16 19.66 -1.13
N GLY A 64 -13.42 20.22 0.06
CA GLY A 64 -14.44 21.25 0.30
C GLY A 64 -14.01 22.64 -0.21
N TYR A 65 -13.70 22.80 -1.48
CA TYR A 65 -13.13 24.00 -2.10
C TYR A 65 -14.18 24.88 -2.80
N ASN A 66 -15.46 24.75 -2.46
CA ASN A 66 -16.54 25.47 -3.12
C ASN A 66 -16.45 26.99 -2.97
N ASP A 67 -15.85 27.51 -1.90
CA ASP A 67 -15.61 28.94 -1.74
C ASP A 67 -14.63 29.50 -2.79
N TYR A 68 -13.64 28.73 -3.18
CA TYR A 68 -12.73 29.05 -4.28
C TYR A 68 -13.43 28.88 -5.63
N LEU A 69 -14.05 27.71 -5.85
CA LEU A 69 -14.74 27.41 -7.11
C LEU A 69 -15.80 28.45 -7.46
N ASP A 70 -16.59 28.89 -6.47
CA ASP A 70 -17.68 29.87 -6.64
C ASP A 70 -17.18 31.33 -6.63
N GLY A 71 -15.88 31.58 -6.63
CA GLY A 71 -15.30 32.92 -6.67
C GLY A 71 -15.51 33.75 -5.40
N LYS A 72 -15.79 33.13 -4.25
CA LYS A 72 -16.01 33.83 -2.99
C LYS A 72 -14.73 34.39 -2.37
N ILE A 73 -13.57 33.96 -2.85
CA ILE A 73 -12.26 34.37 -2.35
C ILE A 73 -11.71 35.60 -3.08
N ASP A 74 -11.78 35.62 -4.41
CA ASP A 74 -11.16 36.63 -5.26
C ASP A 74 -12.11 37.26 -6.30
N GLY A 75 -13.39 36.84 -6.31
CA GLY A 75 -14.41 37.32 -7.23
C GLY A 75 -14.40 36.67 -8.61
N ARG A 76 -13.51 35.70 -8.85
CA ARG A 76 -13.44 34.92 -10.11
C ARG A 76 -14.01 33.54 -9.90
N ASP A 77 -14.83 33.08 -10.82
CA ASP A 77 -15.28 31.68 -10.93
C ASP A 77 -14.10 30.80 -11.38
N HIS A 78 -13.81 29.72 -10.60
CA HIS A 78 -12.71 28.78 -10.86
C HIS A 78 -13.17 27.38 -11.28
N TRP A 79 -14.44 27.20 -11.66
CA TRP A 79 -14.94 25.93 -12.15
C TRP A 79 -14.25 25.44 -13.44
N ASP A 80 -13.58 26.34 -14.18
CA ASP A 80 -12.73 26.00 -15.33
C ASP A 80 -11.44 25.25 -14.92
N GLU A 81 -11.09 25.25 -13.63
CA GLU A 81 -9.97 24.51 -13.06
C GLU A 81 -10.35 23.08 -12.61
N SER A 82 -11.62 22.67 -12.80
CA SER A 82 -12.00 21.28 -12.61
C SER A 82 -11.37 20.39 -13.69
N GLN A 83 -11.07 19.13 -13.35
CA GLN A 83 -10.71 18.12 -14.36
C GLN A 83 -11.94 17.82 -15.22
N VAL A 84 -11.76 17.84 -16.54
CA VAL A 84 -12.82 17.62 -17.54
C VAL A 84 -12.39 16.53 -18.50
N GLN A 85 -13.30 15.60 -18.79
CA GLN A 85 -13.11 14.52 -19.75
C GLN A 85 -13.53 14.92 -21.18
N ARG A 86 -13.30 14.02 -22.14
CA ARG A 86 -13.48 14.29 -23.59
C ARG A 86 -14.88 14.79 -23.95
N ASP A 87 -15.95 14.30 -23.30
CA ASP A 87 -17.34 14.70 -23.55
C ASP A 87 -17.74 16.03 -22.88
N GLY A 88 -16.79 16.69 -22.21
CA GLY A 88 -17.00 17.97 -21.53
C GLY A 88 -17.53 17.85 -20.09
N LYS A 89 -17.79 16.64 -19.59
CA LYS A 89 -18.22 16.45 -18.20
C LYS A 89 -17.05 16.62 -17.23
N LYS A 90 -17.35 17.23 -16.08
CA LYS A 90 -16.42 17.34 -14.97
C LYS A 90 -16.25 15.96 -14.29
N ILE A 91 -15.04 15.66 -13.88
CA ILE A 91 -14.73 14.47 -13.08
C ILE A 91 -14.93 14.84 -11.61
N LEU A 92 -15.82 14.14 -10.92
CA LEU A 92 -16.23 14.44 -9.56
C LEU A 92 -15.85 13.31 -8.61
N HIS A 93 -15.35 13.68 -7.43
CA HIS A 93 -15.20 12.77 -6.28
C HIS A 93 -16.54 12.62 -5.54
N GLY A 94 -17.37 13.63 -5.56
CA GLY A 94 -18.71 13.67 -4.97
C GLY A 94 -19.58 14.70 -5.69
N PRO A 95 -20.88 14.78 -5.43
CA PRO A 95 -21.85 15.57 -6.22
C PRO A 95 -21.45 17.03 -6.46
N THR A 96 -20.75 17.65 -5.53
CA THR A 96 -20.28 19.04 -5.60
C THR A 96 -18.78 19.19 -5.40
N CYS A 97 -18.02 18.10 -5.50
CA CYS A 97 -16.58 18.04 -5.21
C CYS A 97 -15.83 17.59 -6.47
N PRO A 98 -15.39 18.51 -7.35
CA PRO A 98 -14.63 18.14 -8.53
C PRO A 98 -13.17 17.79 -8.18
N TYR A 99 -12.57 16.92 -9.01
CA TYR A 99 -11.12 16.83 -9.07
C TYR A 99 -10.54 18.08 -9.72
N MET A 100 -9.47 18.63 -9.14
CA MET A 100 -8.89 19.90 -9.53
C MET A 100 -7.71 19.73 -10.50
N VAL A 101 -7.57 20.65 -11.43
CA VAL A 101 -6.31 20.89 -12.15
C VAL A 101 -5.41 21.72 -11.22
N PRO A 102 -4.20 21.24 -10.86
CA PRO A 102 -3.35 21.92 -9.88
C PRO A 102 -2.65 23.16 -10.49
N THR A 103 -3.43 24.25 -10.64
CA THR A 103 -2.93 25.56 -11.07
C THR A 103 -2.14 26.27 -9.97
N VAL A 104 -1.42 27.33 -10.31
CA VAL A 104 -0.74 28.17 -9.31
C VAL A 104 -1.75 28.90 -8.41
N ALA A 105 -2.85 29.37 -8.96
CA ALA A 105 -3.91 30.04 -8.20
C ALA A 105 -4.53 29.10 -7.15
N PHE A 106 -4.81 27.86 -7.54
CA PHE A 106 -5.30 26.84 -6.61
C PHE A 106 -4.27 26.49 -5.53
N ALA A 107 -2.98 26.44 -5.87
CA ALA A 107 -1.90 26.24 -4.90
C ALA A 107 -1.84 27.38 -3.86
N ASP A 108 -2.00 28.62 -4.28
CA ASP A 108 -2.00 29.79 -3.40
C ASP A 108 -3.21 29.77 -2.45
N TYR A 109 -4.39 29.44 -2.98
CA TYR A 109 -5.59 29.25 -2.18
C TYR A 109 -5.40 28.16 -1.10
N LEU A 110 -4.92 26.97 -1.47
CA LEU A 110 -4.67 25.89 -0.52
C LEU A 110 -3.63 26.27 0.53
N THR A 111 -2.58 26.99 0.15
CA THR A 111 -1.56 27.47 1.09
C THR A 111 -2.19 28.32 2.18
N GLU A 112 -3.04 29.29 1.82
CA GLU A 112 -3.71 30.15 2.80
C GLU A 112 -4.67 29.36 3.70
N LYS A 113 -5.41 28.42 3.16
CA LYS A 113 -6.32 27.56 3.94
C LYS A 113 -5.56 26.68 4.94
N LEU A 114 -4.42 26.13 4.55
CA LEU A 114 -3.65 25.22 5.39
C LEU A 114 -2.87 25.92 6.51
N LYS A 115 -2.62 27.24 6.42
CA LYS A 115 -2.04 28.02 7.51
C LYS A 115 -2.83 27.91 8.81
N VAL A 116 -4.16 27.77 8.73
CA VAL A 116 -5.03 27.59 9.90
C VAL A 116 -4.67 26.31 10.68
N ALA A 117 -4.27 25.23 9.99
CA ALA A 117 -3.81 24.02 10.65
C ALA A 117 -2.45 24.21 11.34
N VAL A 118 -1.54 24.93 10.69
CA VAL A 118 -0.26 25.29 11.31
C VAL A 118 -0.49 26.13 12.57
N ASP A 119 -1.43 27.06 12.51
CA ASP A 119 -1.82 27.91 13.67
C ASP A 119 -2.49 27.09 14.79
N ALA A 120 -3.25 26.05 14.46
CA ALA A 120 -3.81 25.09 15.42
C ALA A 120 -2.74 24.19 16.09
N GLY A 121 -1.51 24.23 15.58
CA GLY A 121 -0.36 23.55 16.16
C GLY A 121 -0.26 22.09 15.80
N VAL A 122 -0.66 21.69 14.57
CA VAL A 122 -0.40 20.32 14.05
C VAL A 122 1.10 20.13 13.82
N GLU A 123 1.61 18.91 14.05
CA GLU A 123 3.02 18.59 13.90
C GLU A 123 3.39 18.23 12.44
N ALA A 124 2.40 17.82 11.65
CA ALA A 124 2.56 17.51 10.24
C ALA A 124 1.29 17.80 9.43
N ILE A 125 1.48 17.98 8.12
CA ILE A 125 0.39 18.09 7.15
C ILE A 125 0.55 16.96 6.13
N HIS A 126 -0.55 16.25 5.89
CA HIS A 126 -0.68 15.20 4.88
C HIS A 126 -1.57 15.72 3.74
N MET A 127 -1.00 15.86 2.55
CA MET A 127 -1.74 16.22 1.34
C MET A 127 -2.04 14.98 0.54
N GLU A 128 -3.26 14.50 0.69
CA GLU A 128 -3.73 13.22 0.20
C GLU A 128 -4.04 13.26 -1.30
N GLU A 129 -3.75 12.15 -1.98
CA GLU A 129 -4.22 11.81 -3.32
C GLU A 129 -3.94 12.88 -4.39
N PRO A 130 -2.67 13.04 -4.81
CA PRO A 130 -2.29 13.92 -5.92
C PRO A 130 -2.73 13.30 -7.27
N GLU A 131 -4.03 13.22 -7.51
CA GLU A 131 -4.69 12.40 -8.52
C GLU A 131 -5.15 13.19 -9.73
N PHE A 132 -4.60 12.87 -10.89
CA PHE A 132 -5.14 13.35 -12.15
C PHE A 132 -5.69 12.16 -12.95
N TRP A 133 -6.99 12.17 -13.22
CA TRP A 133 -7.61 11.10 -13.98
C TRP A 133 -7.08 11.02 -15.41
N ASP A 134 -6.80 9.81 -15.88
CA ASP A 134 -6.29 9.55 -17.23
C ASP A 134 -7.21 10.14 -18.31
N ARG A 135 -8.53 9.97 -18.17
CA ARG A 135 -9.55 10.53 -19.05
C ARG A 135 -9.68 12.06 -18.98
N GLY A 136 -9.10 12.71 -17.98
CA GLY A 136 -9.06 14.18 -17.86
C GLY A 136 -8.07 14.83 -18.84
N GLY A 137 -7.99 16.16 -18.81
CA GLY A 137 -7.06 16.94 -19.64
C GLY A 137 -7.74 17.74 -20.75
N TYR A 138 -9.06 17.98 -20.65
CA TYR A 138 -9.84 18.72 -21.64
C TYR A 138 -10.38 20.06 -21.10
N SER A 139 -10.13 20.41 -19.81
CA SER A 139 -10.53 21.70 -19.26
C SER A 139 -9.69 22.85 -19.80
N GLU A 140 -10.25 24.06 -19.78
CA GLU A 140 -9.53 25.26 -20.24
C GLU A 140 -8.28 25.54 -19.41
N ALA A 141 -8.31 25.27 -18.09
CA ALA A 141 -7.13 25.41 -17.25
C ALA A 141 -6.02 24.43 -17.68
N PHE A 142 -6.33 23.16 -17.96
CA PHE A 142 -5.32 22.21 -18.41
C PHE A 142 -4.75 22.57 -19.78
N LYS A 143 -5.58 23.06 -20.71
CA LYS A 143 -5.12 23.53 -22.03
C LYS A 143 -4.11 24.67 -21.88
N ARG A 144 -4.41 25.65 -21.03
CA ARG A 144 -3.48 26.76 -20.73
C ARG A 144 -2.15 26.26 -20.13
N GLU A 145 -2.22 25.34 -19.14
CA GLU A 145 -1.01 24.74 -18.55
C GLU A 145 -0.18 23.95 -19.59
N TYR A 146 -0.83 23.24 -20.50
CA TYR A 146 -0.17 22.53 -21.58
C TYR A 146 0.58 23.49 -22.51
N GLU A 147 -0.07 24.57 -22.96
CA GLU A 147 0.53 25.57 -23.84
C GLU A 147 1.69 26.31 -23.17
N ILE A 148 1.59 26.60 -21.88
CA ILE A 148 2.67 27.21 -21.10
C ILE A 148 3.87 26.26 -20.99
N TYR A 149 3.63 24.99 -20.65
CA TYR A 149 4.69 24.02 -20.38
C TYR A 149 5.44 23.63 -21.65
N TYR A 150 4.69 23.25 -22.72
CA TYR A 150 5.29 22.78 -23.97
C TYR A 150 5.59 23.91 -24.97
N ARG A 151 5.07 25.10 -24.77
CA ARG A 151 5.16 26.25 -25.71
C ARG A 151 4.61 25.92 -27.08
N GLU A 152 3.59 25.06 -27.13
CA GLU A 152 2.89 24.62 -28.33
C GLU A 152 1.38 24.60 -28.07
N LYS A 153 0.57 24.63 -29.12
CA LYS A 153 -0.90 24.55 -28.99
C LYS A 153 -1.31 23.19 -28.41
N TRP A 154 -2.30 23.22 -27.53
CA TRP A 154 -2.87 22.01 -27.01
C TRP A 154 -3.50 21.16 -28.13
N ILE A 155 -3.24 19.86 -28.10
CA ILE A 155 -3.82 18.85 -28.98
C ILE A 155 -4.56 17.85 -28.08
N PRO A 156 -5.77 17.37 -28.49
CA PRO A 156 -6.52 16.42 -27.65
C PRO A 156 -5.71 15.13 -27.36
N PRO A 157 -5.65 14.69 -26.09
CA PRO A 157 -4.83 13.54 -25.67
C PRO A 157 -5.17 12.21 -26.38
N HIS A 158 -6.37 12.08 -26.95
CA HIS A 158 -6.81 10.89 -27.68
C HIS A 158 -6.33 10.82 -29.14
N THR A 159 -5.58 11.80 -29.63
CA THR A 159 -5.22 11.91 -31.04
C THR A 159 -4.12 10.93 -31.47
N ASN A 160 -3.10 10.75 -30.64
CA ASN A 160 -1.99 9.84 -30.89
C ASN A 160 -1.16 9.56 -29.62
N VAL A 161 -0.25 8.58 -29.67
CA VAL A 161 0.56 8.14 -28.53
C VAL A 161 1.45 9.23 -27.96
N ASP A 162 2.02 10.11 -28.81
CA ASP A 162 2.91 11.18 -28.37
C ASP A 162 2.17 12.23 -27.54
N VAL A 163 1.03 12.69 -28.04
CA VAL A 163 0.19 13.68 -27.33
C VAL A 163 -0.37 13.10 -26.04
N ARG A 164 -0.76 11.81 -26.04
CA ARG A 164 -1.22 11.11 -24.83
C ARG A 164 -0.13 11.09 -23.76
N TYR A 165 1.08 10.68 -24.14
CA TYR A 165 2.22 10.63 -23.22
C TYR A 165 2.57 12.02 -22.67
N LYS A 166 2.63 13.05 -23.54
CA LYS A 166 2.86 14.44 -23.13
C LYS A 166 1.80 14.94 -22.14
N ALA A 167 0.52 14.69 -22.44
CA ALA A 167 -0.57 15.10 -21.54
C ALA A 167 -0.46 14.42 -20.17
N SER A 168 -0.17 13.12 -20.11
CA SER A 168 -0.01 12.37 -18.88
C SER A 168 1.22 12.82 -18.08
N LYS A 169 2.35 13.06 -18.76
CA LYS A 169 3.55 13.63 -18.12
C LYS A 169 3.30 15.01 -17.52
N LEU A 170 2.52 15.85 -18.21
CA LEU A 170 2.14 17.17 -17.67
C LEU A 170 1.25 17.03 -16.43
N LYS A 171 0.28 16.13 -16.41
CA LYS A 171 -0.57 15.86 -15.24
C LYS A 171 0.26 15.55 -14.02
N ALA A 172 1.24 14.65 -14.15
CA ALA A 172 2.19 14.31 -13.09
C ALA A 172 3.01 15.53 -12.64
N TYR A 173 3.57 16.28 -13.59
CA TYR A 173 4.33 17.50 -13.28
C TYR A 173 3.54 18.55 -12.51
N LEU A 174 2.26 18.75 -12.85
CA LEU A 174 1.41 19.74 -12.20
C LEU A 174 1.22 19.41 -10.71
N TYR A 175 1.05 18.14 -10.34
CA TYR A 175 0.99 17.73 -8.93
C TYR A 175 2.33 17.85 -8.22
N ALA A 176 3.44 17.48 -8.84
CA ALA A 176 4.76 17.70 -8.25
C ALA A 176 5.00 19.21 -7.98
N ARG A 177 4.58 20.08 -8.92
CA ARG A 177 4.67 21.54 -8.77
C ARG A 177 3.86 22.08 -7.60
N ILE A 178 2.59 21.66 -7.46
CA ILE A 178 1.73 22.16 -6.37
C ILE A 178 2.23 21.66 -5.01
N ILE A 179 2.64 20.39 -4.90
CA ILE A 179 3.19 19.84 -3.66
C ILE A 179 4.48 20.58 -3.25
N THR A 180 5.37 20.85 -4.20
CA THR A 180 6.58 21.65 -3.92
C THR A 180 6.23 23.02 -3.34
N ARG A 181 5.24 23.71 -3.95
CA ARG A 181 4.81 25.03 -3.49
C ARG A 181 4.18 24.98 -2.10
N LEU A 182 3.25 24.05 -1.86
CA LEU A 182 2.57 23.88 -0.58
C LEU A 182 3.56 23.56 0.54
N SER A 183 4.37 22.53 0.36
CA SER A 183 5.30 22.06 1.39
C SER A 183 6.34 23.12 1.75
N SER A 184 6.91 23.80 0.76
CA SER A 184 7.89 24.87 0.99
C SER A 184 7.27 26.05 1.73
N SER A 185 6.10 26.55 1.27
CA SER A 185 5.45 27.72 1.85
C SER A 185 4.97 27.46 3.28
N LEU A 186 4.42 26.28 3.56
CA LEU A 186 3.90 25.93 4.89
C LEU A 186 5.01 25.68 5.91
N LYS A 187 6.10 25.02 5.50
CA LYS A 187 7.30 24.87 6.34
C LYS A 187 7.92 26.21 6.68
N GLU A 188 8.06 27.11 5.69
CA GLU A 188 8.53 28.48 5.92
C GLU A 188 7.62 29.25 6.87
N TYR A 189 6.29 29.19 6.66
CA TYR A 189 5.33 29.84 7.53
C TYR A 189 5.44 29.37 8.99
N ALA A 190 5.52 28.05 9.21
CA ALA A 190 5.68 27.48 10.54
C ALA A 190 7.00 27.93 11.20
N LYS A 191 8.09 27.97 10.42
CA LYS A 191 9.40 28.39 10.90
C LYS A 191 9.44 29.88 11.27
N VAL A 192 8.93 30.74 10.39
CA VAL A 192 8.96 32.19 10.59
C VAL A 192 8.04 32.62 11.74
N LYS A 193 6.81 32.10 11.77
CA LYS A 193 5.79 32.54 12.74
C LYS A 193 5.97 31.90 14.12
N TYR A 194 6.38 30.63 14.18
CA TYR A 194 6.38 29.84 15.42
C TYR A 194 7.75 29.28 15.80
N ASN A 195 8.80 29.50 14.98
CA ASN A 195 10.11 28.87 15.09
C ASN A 195 10.03 27.35 15.27
N ARG A 196 9.09 26.72 14.53
CA ARG A 196 8.77 25.32 14.63
C ARG A 196 9.03 24.63 13.29
N ASP A 197 9.57 23.41 13.34
CA ASP A 197 9.69 22.56 12.16
C ASP A 197 8.36 21.86 11.92
N LEU A 198 7.84 21.96 10.69
CA LEU A 198 6.63 21.30 10.22
C LEU A 198 7.04 20.18 9.28
N ARG A 199 6.46 18.97 9.47
CA ARG A 199 6.65 17.86 8.54
C ARG A 199 5.54 17.87 7.48
N PHE A 200 5.88 17.33 6.30
CA PHE A 200 4.96 17.30 5.16
C PHE A 200 4.98 15.94 4.50
N TYR A 201 3.83 15.28 4.42
CA TYR A 201 3.68 13.93 3.93
C TYR A 201 2.64 13.84 2.82
N ILE A 202 2.72 12.78 2.02
CA ILE A 202 1.82 12.53 0.90
C ILE A 202 1.21 11.14 1.06
N PRO A 203 -0.03 11.04 1.54
CA PRO A 203 -0.81 9.81 1.41
C PRO A 203 -1.13 9.56 -0.07
N THR A 204 -0.76 8.39 -0.57
CA THR A 204 -0.87 8.05 -1.99
C THR A 204 -0.98 6.54 -2.18
N HIS A 205 -1.54 6.12 -3.31
CA HIS A 205 -1.68 4.72 -3.66
C HIS A 205 -0.44 4.18 -4.38
N SER A 206 -0.34 2.85 -4.47
CA SER A 206 0.70 2.22 -5.27
C SER A 206 0.49 2.47 -6.77
N LEU A 207 1.57 2.38 -7.57
CA LEU A 207 1.45 2.43 -9.03
C LEU A 207 0.55 1.33 -9.58
N LEU A 208 0.48 0.18 -8.90
CA LEU A 208 -0.41 -0.92 -9.27
C LEU A 208 -1.88 -0.49 -9.14
N ASN A 209 -2.24 0.10 -8.01
CA ASN A 209 -3.59 0.58 -7.75
C ASN A 209 -3.99 1.75 -8.67
N TYR A 210 -3.10 2.74 -8.84
CA TYR A 210 -3.35 3.84 -9.78
C TYR A 210 -3.51 3.38 -11.23
N THR A 211 -2.83 2.33 -11.63
CA THR A 211 -3.05 1.71 -12.94
C THR A 211 -4.45 1.13 -13.05
N GLN A 212 -4.93 0.44 -12.03
CA GLN A 212 -6.29 -0.10 -11.96
C GLN A 212 -7.35 1.00 -12.10
N TRP A 213 -7.18 2.12 -11.40
CA TRP A 213 -8.12 3.22 -11.41
C TRP A 213 -7.95 4.20 -12.58
N LYS A 214 -6.90 4.03 -13.40
CA LYS A 214 -6.59 4.93 -14.51
C LYS A 214 -6.33 6.37 -14.03
N ILE A 215 -5.49 6.50 -13.01
CA ILE A 215 -5.08 7.78 -12.42
C ILE A 215 -3.60 8.03 -12.68
N MET A 216 -3.24 9.29 -12.92
CA MET A 216 -1.87 9.79 -12.99
C MET A 216 -1.47 10.32 -11.62
N SER A 217 -0.36 9.84 -11.08
CA SER A 217 0.31 10.40 -9.91
C SER A 217 1.83 10.28 -10.07
N PRO A 218 2.60 11.29 -9.66
CA PRO A 218 4.06 11.29 -9.90
C PRO A 218 4.84 10.74 -8.69
N GLU A 219 4.64 9.49 -8.31
CA GLU A 219 5.12 8.88 -7.07
C GLU A 219 6.60 9.14 -6.78
N ALA A 220 7.47 8.78 -7.72
CA ALA A 220 8.90 8.99 -7.55
C ALA A 220 9.30 10.48 -7.58
N ALA A 221 8.61 11.30 -8.38
CA ALA A 221 8.85 12.73 -8.42
C ALA A 221 8.39 13.43 -7.12
N LEU A 222 7.36 12.93 -6.45
CA LEU A 222 6.89 13.49 -5.17
C LEU A 222 7.90 13.29 -4.05
N ILE A 223 8.51 12.11 -3.93
CA ILE A 223 9.51 11.85 -2.88
C ILE A 223 10.87 12.49 -3.18
N ASP A 224 11.13 12.90 -4.42
CA ASP A 224 12.33 13.67 -4.80
C ASP A 224 12.25 15.14 -4.31
N ILE A 225 11.07 15.63 -3.97
CA ILE A 225 10.87 16.99 -3.46
C ILE A 225 11.56 17.15 -2.09
N PRO A 226 12.54 18.05 -1.94
CA PRO A 226 13.32 18.16 -0.69
C PRO A 226 12.49 18.50 0.56
N THR A 227 11.34 19.15 0.38
CA THR A 227 10.44 19.55 1.46
C THR A 227 9.38 18.51 1.81
N VAL A 228 9.33 17.39 1.10
CA VAL A 228 8.50 16.22 1.43
C VAL A 228 9.28 15.29 2.33
N ASP A 229 8.72 14.93 3.48
CA ASP A 229 9.38 14.12 4.51
C ASP A 229 9.04 12.61 4.35
N GLY A 230 8.02 12.28 3.57
CA GLY A 230 7.63 10.88 3.31
C GLY A 230 6.19 10.74 2.81
N CYS A 231 5.69 9.51 2.89
CA CYS A 231 4.38 9.11 2.35
C CYS A 231 3.60 8.21 3.32
N ILE A 232 2.30 8.09 3.07
CA ILE A 232 1.48 6.98 3.54
C ILE A 232 1.09 6.14 2.32
N ALA A 233 1.36 4.85 2.37
CA ALA A 233 0.92 3.89 1.37
C ALA A 233 -0.55 3.55 1.61
N GLN A 234 -1.44 4.13 0.84
CA GLN A 234 -2.88 3.88 0.93
C GLN A 234 -3.25 2.57 0.23
N ILE A 235 -2.89 1.44 0.85
CA ILE A 235 -3.25 0.10 0.38
C ILE A 235 -4.54 -0.33 1.09
N TRP A 236 -5.66 -0.11 0.44
CA TRP A 236 -6.96 -0.54 0.95
C TRP A 236 -7.16 -2.03 0.67
N THR A 237 -7.76 -2.77 1.60
CA THR A 237 -8.02 -4.20 1.39
C THR A 237 -8.83 -4.45 0.12
N GLY A 238 -9.83 -3.62 -0.17
CA GLY A 238 -10.64 -3.71 -1.39
C GLY A 238 -9.85 -3.52 -2.68
N THR A 239 -8.81 -2.69 -2.70
CA THR A 239 -7.97 -2.50 -3.90
C THR A 239 -7.10 -3.73 -4.19
N SER A 240 -6.59 -4.37 -3.14
CA SER A 240 -5.80 -5.60 -3.27
C SER A 240 -6.62 -6.81 -3.72
N ARG A 241 -7.96 -6.72 -3.67
CA ARG A 241 -8.89 -7.73 -4.20
C ARG A 241 -9.14 -7.62 -5.69
N ALA A 242 -8.55 -6.64 -6.37
CA ALA A 242 -8.68 -6.56 -7.82
C ALA A 242 -8.21 -7.84 -8.49
N ALA A 243 -9.12 -8.47 -9.24
CA ALA A 243 -8.84 -9.70 -9.95
C ALA A 243 -7.77 -9.48 -11.03
N ASN A 244 -6.95 -10.50 -11.27
CA ASN A 244 -5.88 -10.51 -12.25
C ASN A 244 -5.76 -11.87 -12.94
N VAL A 245 -5.06 -11.91 -14.07
CA VAL A 245 -4.82 -13.17 -14.82
C VAL A 245 -3.53 -13.82 -14.36
N TYR A 246 -3.61 -15.08 -13.94
CA TYR A 246 -2.46 -15.93 -13.68
C TYR A 246 -2.73 -17.36 -14.17
N GLU A 247 -1.80 -17.91 -14.95
CA GLU A 247 -1.93 -19.21 -15.63
C GLU A 247 -3.23 -19.34 -16.46
N GLY A 248 -3.70 -18.21 -17.03
CA GLY A 248 -4.92 -18.13 -17.82
C GLY A 248 -6.21 -18.01 -17.01
N ILE A 249 -6.13 -17.98 -15.68
CA ILE A 249 -7.29 -17.88 -14.79
C ILE A 249 -7.40 -16.44 -14.28
N TYR A 250 -8.57 -15.82 -14.48
CA TYR A 250 -8.90 -14.49 -13.91
C TYR A 250 -9.57 -14.68 -12.55
N ASP A 251 -8.91 -14.23 -11.49
CA ASP A 251 -9.38 -14.44 -10.12
C ASP A 251 -8.77 -13.40 -9.16
N GLU A 252 -9.38 -13.22 -7.96
CA GLU A 252 -8.80 -12.47 -6.85
C GLU A 252 -7.58 -13.19 -6.29
N ARG A 253 -6.49 -12.43 -6.09
CA ARG A 253 -5.27 -12.89 -5.43
C ARG A 253 -4.83 -11.85 -4.41
N THR A 254 -5.66 -11.69 -3.37
CA THR A 254 -5.57 -10.59 -2.38
C THR A 254 -4.19 -10.52 -1.73
N PHE A 255 -3.65 -11.66 -1.28
CA PHE A 255 -2.34 -11.69 -0.63
C PHE A 255 -1.22 -11.23 -1.58
N GLU A 256 -1.17 -11.82 -2.79
CA GLU A 256 -0.10 -11.54 -3.75
C GLU A 256 -0.18 -10.11 -4.28
N THR A 257 -1.39 -9.61 -4.53
CA THR A 257 -1.59 -8.23 -4.96
C THR A 257 -1.15 -7.26 -3.86
N ALA A 258 -1.59 -7.46 -2.61
CA ALA A 258 -1.18 -6.66 -1.47
C ALA A 258 0.35 -6.71 -1.25
N PHE A 259 0.97 -7.89 -1.36
CA PHE A 259 2.42 -8.05 -1.26
C PHE A 259 3.15 -7.18 -2.29
N LEU A 260 2.68 -7.16 -3.53
CA LEU A 260 3.28 -6.31 -4.57
C LEU A 260 3.02 -4.82 -4.32
N GLU A 261 1.82 -4.43 -3.89
CA GLU A 261 1.48 -3.05 -3.58
C GLU A 261 2.33 -2.48 -2.44
N TYR A 262 2.43 -3.19 -1.30
CA TYR A 262 3.29 -2.80 -0.18
C TYR A 262 4.77 -2.81 -0.58
N GLY A 263 5.18 -3.76 -1.41
CA GLY A 263 6.53 -3.83 -1.96
C GLY A 263 6.88 -2.60 -2.81
N ILE A 264 5.97 -2.14 -3.68
CA ILE A 264 6.14 -0.91 -4.46
C ILE A 264 6.44 0.28 -3.54
N MET A 265 5.67 0.41 -2.47
CA MET A 265 5.79 1.54 -1.57
C MET A 265 7.03 1.45 -0.67
N GLN A 266 7.43 0.24 -0.24
CA GLN A 266 8.70 0.04 0.45
C GLN A 266 9.88 0.44 -0.44
N GLU A 267 9.93 -0.09 -1.68
CA GLU A 267 11.04 0.17 -2.59
C GLU A 267 11.05 1.63 -3.11
N LEU A 268 9.90 2.30 -3.13
CA LEU A 268 9.80 3.72 -3.47
C LEU A 268 10.65 4.59 -2.54
N VAL A 269 10.62 4.35 -1.23
CA VAL A 269 11.33 5.16 -0.23
C VAL A 269 12.68 4.60 0.19
N LYS A 270 13.01 3.37 -0.21
CA LYS A 270 14.25 2.71 0.20
C LYS A 270 15.48 3.51 -0.21
N GLY A 271 16.37 3.78 0.76
CA GLY A 271 17.58 4.56 0.52
C GLY A 271 17.39 6.05 0.27
N THR A 272 16.16 6.57 0.39
CA THR A 272 15.83 7.99 0.13
C THR A 272 15.83 8.86 1.39
N GLY A 273 15.82 8.24 2.58
CA GLY A 273 15.63 8.93 3.86
C GLY A 273 14.20 9.42 4.10
N ARG A 274 13.25 9.02 3.28
CA ARG A 274 11.83 9.36 3.42
C ARG A 274 11.12 8.35 4.31
N ARG A 275 10.22 8.85 5.21
CA ARG A 275 9.38 8.00 6.04
C ARG A 275 8.23 7.41 5.22
N MET A 276 7.83 6.19 5.55
CA MET A 276 6.65 5.54 4.98
C MET A 276 5.82 4.93 6.11
N TRP A 277 4.50 5.19 6.10
CA TRP A 277 3.52 4.41 6.86
C TRP A 277 2.76 3.50 5.90
N PHE A 278 2.51 2.26 6.32
CA PHE A 278 1.58 1.36 5.61
C PHE A 278 0.18 1.50 6.18
N LEU A 279 -0.78 1.82 5.33
CA LEU A 279 -2.18 1.84 5.72
C LEU A 279 -2.73 0.43 5.82
N HIS A 280 -3.50 0.18 6.87
CA HIS A 280 -4.22 -1.06 7.13
C HIS A 280 -5.72 -0.79 7.18
N ASP A 281 -6.48 -1.36 6.25
CA ASP A 281 -7.93 -1.22 6.17
C ASP A 281 -8.65 -2.50 6.65
N PRO A 282 -9.15 -2.52 7.91
CA PRO A 282 -9.82 -3.69 8.48
C PRO A 282 -11.18 -3.99 7.87
N ILE A 283 -11.74 -3.08 7.10
CA ILE A 283 -12.97 -3.25 6.33
C ILE A 283 -12.80 -2.64 4.95
N GLU A 284 -13.61 -3.13 4.03
CA GLU A 284 -13.78 -2.53 2.71
C GLU A 284 -15.06 -1.69 2.71
N ASP A 285 -15.13 -0.68 1.84
CA ASP A 285 -16.35 0.12 1.74
C ASP A 285 -17.49 -0.57 0.98
N TRP A 286 -17.42 -1.89 0.84
CA TRP A 286 -18.43 -2.65 0.13
C TRP A 286 -19.60 -3.02 1.05
N PRO A 287 -20.80 -2.50 0.79
CA PRO A 287 -21.91 -2.55 1.75
C PRO A 287 -22.50 -3.95 1.97
N SER A 288 -22.25 -4.91 1.08
CA SER A 288 -22.78 -6.29 1.18
C SER A 288 -21.86 -7.26 1.91
N TYR A 289 -20.61 -6.89 2.22
CA TYR A 289 -19.67 -7.78 2.90
C TYR A 289 -19.96 -7.93 4.40
N THR A 290 -19.75 -9.14 4.91
CA THR A 290 -19.87 -9.48 6.33
C THR A 290 -18.56 -9.23 7.09
N TRP A 291 -18.64 -9.25 8.43
CA TRP A 291 -17.43 -9.14 9.26
C TRP A 291 -16.43 -10.27 9.02
N GLU A 292 -16.91 -11.48 8.77
CA GLU A 292 -16.06 -12.64 8.44
C GLU A 292 -15.34 -12.45 7.10
N ASN A 293 -16.03 -11.87 6.11
CA ASN A 293 -15.40 -11.55 4.82
C ASN A 293 -14.33 -10.46 4.97
N TYR A 294 -14.60 -9.42 5.75
CA TYR A 294 -13.62 -8.38 6.05
C TYR A 294 -12.40 -8.94 6.78
N GLU A 295 -12.60 -9.70 7.85
CA GLU A 295 -11.52 -10.31 8.63
C GLU A 295 -10.61 -11.19 7.75
N TYR A 296 -11.21 -12.08 6.96
CA TYR A 296 -10.48 -12.99 6.09
C TYR A 296 -9.56 -12.27 5.09
N ASN A 297 -10.07 -11.22 4.42
CA ASN A 297 -9.28 -10.49 3.43
C ASN A 297 -8.29 -9.52 4.10
N TYR A 298 -8.67 -8.89 5.20
CA TYR A 298 -7.77 -8.02 5.97
C TYR A 298 -6.54 -8.77 6.49
N LEU A 299 -6.70 -9.99 6.99
CA LEU A 299 -5.55 -10.77 7.47
C LEU A 299 -4.55 -11.09 6.35
N LYS A 300 -5.01 -11.28 5.13
CA LYS A 300 -4.13 -11.45 3.96
C LYS A 300 -3.31 -10.19 3.69
N THR A 301 -3.95 -9.02 3.68
CA THR A 301 -3.25 -7.74 3.43
C THR A 301 -2.32 -7.38 4.59
N ALA A 302 -2.73 -7.62 5.83
CA ALA A 302 -1.91 -7.36 7.00
C ALA A 302 -0.64 -8.22 7.00
N VAL A 303 -0.76 -9.53 6.76
CA VAL A 303 0.42 -10.41 6.64
C VAL A 303 1.31 -10.00 5.47
N ALA A 304 0.73 -9.65 4.32
CA ALA A 304 1.50 -9.15 3.17
C ALA A 304 2.34 -7.92 3.53
N SER A 305 1.79 -6.96 4.27
CA SER A 305 2.51 -5.76 4.71
C SER A 305 3.71 -6.06 5.61
N LEU A 306 3.54 -7.01 6.54
CA LEU A 306 4.57 -7.40 7.51
C LEU A 306 5.75 -8.14 6.86
N LEU A 307 5.56 -8.70 5.65
CA LEU A 307 6.62 -9.29 4.84
C LEU A 307 7.54 -8.25 4.17
N HIS A 308 7.31 -6.95 4.42
CA HIS A 308 8.15 -5.83 3.99
C HIS A 308 8.82 -5.16 5.19
N PRO A 309 9.85 -5.77 5.79
CA PRO A 309 10.35 -5.44 7.12
C PRO A 309 11.09 -4.11 7.22
N SER A 310 11.49 -3.49 6.11
CA SER A 310 12.09 -2.15 6.14
C SER A 310 11.10 -1.05 6.56
N ILE A 311 9.80 -1.35 6.56
CA ILE A 311 8.75 -0.45 7.04
C ILE A 311 8.21 -0.98 8.36
N HIS A 312 8.18 -0.11 9.38
CA HIS A 312 7.69 -0.40 10.72
C HIS A 312 6.78 0.69 11.27
N HIS A 313 6.24 1.54 10.38
CA HIS A 313 5.26 2.57 10.70
C HIS A 313 3.94 2.24 10.01
N TYR A 314 2.80 2.40 10.72
CA TYR A 314 1.51 1.94 10.23
C TYR A 314 0.39 2.96 10.48
N GLU A 315 -0.40 3.23 9.45
CA GLU A 315 -1.74 3.77 9.64
C GLU A 315 -2.68 2.60 9.92
N ILE A 316 -3.04 2.42 11.19
CA ILE A 316 -3.62 1.18 11.70
C ILE A 316 -5.10 0.97 11.34
N CYS A 317 -5.84 2.04 11.10
CA CYS A 317 -7.27 1.95 10.83
C CYS A 317 -7.78 3.30 10.32
N PRO A 318 -7.88 3.52 9.01
CA PRO A 318 -8.51 4.72 8.50
C PRO A 318 -9.99 4.76 8.89
N TRP A 319 -10.46 5.91 9.36
CA TRP A 319 -11.84 6.11 9.77
C TRP A 319 -12.35 5.11 10.81
N PRO A 320 -11.73 4.99 12.01
CA PRO A 320 -12.08 3.98 13.02
C PRO A 320 -13.58 3.86 13.35
N PRO A 321 -14.41 4.94 13.32
CA PRO A 321 -15.84 4.80 13.54
C PRO A 321 -16.56 3.88 12.55
N ARG A 322 -16.04 3.71 11.30
CA ARG A 322 -16.61 2.74 10.35
C ARG A 322 -16.53 1.32 10.89
N VAL A 323 -15.45 1.03 11.61
CA VAL A 323 -15.15 -0.29 12.16
C VAL A 323 -15.83 -0.47 13.51
N PHE A 324 -15.49 0.34 14.51
CA PHE A 324 -15.89 0.13 15.90
C PHE A 324 -17.32 0.57 16.21
N LEU A 325 -17.93 1.44 15.41
CA LEU A 325 -19.32 1.90 15.54
C LEU A 325 -20.20 1.50 14.35
N GLY A 326 -19.60 0.90 13.32
CA GLY A 326 -20.29 0.44 12.13
C GLY A 326 -21.11 -0.83 12.35
N LYS A 327 -22.05 -1.06 11.43
CA LYS A 327 -22.82 -2.32 11.36
C LYS A 327 -22.82 -2.83 9.94
N TYR A 328 -22.53 -4.11 9.76
CA TYR A 328 -22.42 -4.76 8.45
C TYR A 328 -23.11 -6.13 8.44
N PRO A 329 -23.51 -6.64 7.26
CA PRO A 329 -23.58 -5.91 6.00
C PRO A 329 -24.61 -4.77 6.05
N ARG A 330 -24.41 -3.72 5.24
CA ARG A 330 -25.35 -2.58 5.15
C ARG A 330 -26.48 -2.83 4.16
N ILE A 331 -26.23 -3.68 3.16
CA ILE A 331 -27.16 -4.03 2.10
C ILE A 331 -27.15 -5.55 1.97
N MET A 332 -28.34 -6.17 1.85
CA MET A 332 -28.40 -7.55 1.33
C MET A 332 -28.38 -7.50 -0.20
N PRO A 333 -27.54 -8.27 -0.85
CA PRO A 333 -27.57 -8.37 -2.28
C PRO A 333 -28.91 -8.98 -2.71
N LYS A 334 -29.86 -8.15 -3.09
CA LYS A 334 -31.01 -8.57 -3.87
C LYS A 334 -30.72 -8.20 -5.31
N TYR A 335 -30.06 -9.10 -6.01
CA TYR A 335 -29.97 -8.98 -7.45
C TYR A 335 -31.33 -9.30 -8.05
N ASN A 336 -32.03 -8.29 -8.54
CA ASN A 336 -33.19 -8.49 -9.38
C ASN A 336 -32.70 -8.53 -10.85
N LYS A 337 -32.67 -9.73 -11.43
CA LYS A 337 -32.27 -9.96 -12.83
C LYS A 337 -33.05 -9.11 -13.85
N ASP A 338 -34.26 -8.68 -13.47
CA ASP A 338 -35.18 -8.01 -14.42
C ASP A 338 -35.05 -6.48 -14.40
N THR A 339 -34.57 -5.86 -13.34
CA THR A 339 -34.53 -4.39 -13.21
C THR A 339 -33.14 -3.78 -13.19
N LYS A 340 -32.07 -4.57 -13.00
CA LYS A 340 -30.70 -4.09 -12.76
C LYS A 340 -30.55 -3.10 -11.58
N ASP A 341 -31.56 -2.98 -10.74
CA ASP A 341 -31.57 -2.08 -9.59
C ASP A 341 -31.13 -2.81 -8.31
N GLU A 342 -30.11 -2.27 -7.67
CA GLU A 342 -29.75 -2.57 -6.29
C GLU A 342 -30.74 -1.88 -5.36
N THR A 343 -31.79 -2.57 -4.93
CA THR A 343 -32.68 -2.02 -3.91
C THR A 343 -32.03 -2.18 -2.54
N SER A 344 -31.63 -1.06 -1.95
CA SER A 344 -31.21 -1.01 -0.55
C SER A 344 -32.39 -1.40 0.36
N VAL A 345 -32.28 -2.54 1.02
CA VAL A 345 -33.19 -2.89 2.12
C VAL A 345 -32.44 -2.56 3.40
N THR A 346 -32.86 -1.49 4.10
CA THR A 346 -32.47 -1.26 5.49
C THR A 346 -32.94 -2.44 6.33
N THR A 347 -32.01 -3.10 7.04
CA THR A 347 -32.28 -4.43 7.57
C THR A 347 -31.83 -4.54 9.00
N ASP A 348 -32.69 -5.17 9.82
CA ASP A 348 -32.40 -5.55 11.21
C ASP A 348 -31.30 -6.63 11.34
N PHE A 349 -30.72 -7.12 10.22
CA PHE A 349 -29.67 -8.14 10.23
C PHE A 349 -28.25 -7.55 10.29
N SER A 350 -28.06 -6.24 10.05
CA SER A 350 -26.74 -5.59 10.21
C SER A 350 -26.27 -5.70 11.66
N LYS A 351 -25.10 -6.27 11.86
CA LYS A 351 -24.51 -6.49 13.18
C LYS A 351 -23.33 -5.57 13.43
N PRO A 352 -23.11 -5.12 14.67
CA PRO A 352 -21.85 -4.46 15.02
C PRO A 352 -20.68 -5.44 14.86
N ILE A 353 -19.46 -4.90 14.88
CA ILE A 353 -18.25 -5.72 14.91
C ILE A 353 -18.32 -6.79 16.02
N THR A 354 -17.84 -7.99 15.71
CA THR A 354 -17.79 -9.06 16.72
C THR A 354 -16.75 -8.74 17.79
N GLN A 355 -16.95 -9.23 19.02
CA GLN A 355 -15.96 -9.08 20.09
C GLN A 355 -14.62 -9.71 19.69
N HIS A 356 -14.68 -10.88 19.00
CA HIS A 356 -13.48 -11.53 18.48
C HIS A 356 -12.68 -10.58 17.57
N TYR A 357 -13.30 -10.05 16.52
CA TYR A 357 -12.61 -9.22 15.54
C TYR A 357 -12.14 -7.88 16.11
N SER A 358 -12.93 -7.23 16.97
CA SER A 358 -12.50 -5.98 17.62
C SER A 358 -11.30 -6.17 18.55
N THR A 359 -11.24 -7.29 19.28
CA THR A 359 -10.07 -7.64 20.11
C THR A 359 -8.85 -7.95 19.24
N LEU A 360 -9.02 -8.76 18.19
CA LEU A 360 -7.95 -9.10 17.23
C LEU A 360 -7.35 -7.84 16.60
N LEU A 361 -8.18 -6.93 16.11
CA LEU A 361 -7.71 -5.65 15.55
C LEU A 361 -6.92 -4.85 16.58
N SER A 362 -7.45 -4.70 17.80
CA SER A 362 -6.75 -3.96 18.87
C SER A 362 -5.38 -4.58 19.20
N SER A 363 -5.30 -5.93 19.22
CA SER A 363 -4.06 -6.67 19.42
C SER A 363 -3.07 -6.41 18.29
N MET A 364 -3.52 -6.49 17.03
CA MET A 364 -2.68 -6.23 15.86
C MET A 364 -2.16 -4.78 15.85
N PHE A 365 -2.99 -3.81 16.22
CA PHE A 365 -2.57 -2.40 16.27
C PHE A 365 -1.44 -2.15 17.29
N GLN A 366 -1.46 -2.85 18.43
CA GLN A 366 -0.33 -2.78 19.37
C GLN A 366 0.90 -3.54 18.82
N MET A 367 0.71 -4.71 18.23
CA MET A 367 1.78 -5.51 17.61
C MET A 367 2.52 -4.74 16.51
N PHE A 368 1.81 -3.96 15.69
CA PHE A 368 2.44 -3.12 14.67
C PHE A 368 3.43 -2.10 15.27
N GLY A 369 3.17 -1.62 16.47
CA GLY A 369 4.10 -0.77 17.19
C GLY A 369 5.36 -1.49 17.72
N ASP A 370 5.45 -2.81 17.55
CA ASP A 370 6.62 -3.65 17.95
C ASP A 370 7.35 -4.26 16.73
N MET A 371 7.20 -3.67 15.53
CA MET A 371 7.75 -4.21 14.28
C MET A 371 9.08 -3.58 13.84
N ASP A 372 9.76 -2.83 14.71
CA ASP A 372 11.08 -2.23 14.44
C ASP A 372 12.20 -3.22 14.78
N TYR A 373 12.54 -4.10 13.82
CA TYR A 373 13.59 -5.08 13.92
C TYR A 373 14.53 -5.01 12.73
N ASP A 374 15.83 -4.88 12.99
CA ASP A 374 16.89 -4.99 11.96
C ASP A 374 17.25 -6.44 11.65
N ASP A 375 16.91 -7.39 12.55
CA ASP A 375 17.11 -8.83 12.36
C ASP A 375 15.91 -9.44 11.66
N TYR A 376 16.02 -9.61 10.34
CA TYR A 376 15.01 -10.26 9.53
C TYR A 376 15.60 -11.04 8.34
N ALA A 377 14.98 -12.17 8.00
CA ALA A 377 15.37 -13.00 6.87
C ALA A 377 14.20 -13.83 6.32
N PHE A 378 14.10 -13.93 5.00
CA PHE A 378 13.22 -14.91 4.35
C PHE A 378 13.83 -16.31 4.41
N GLU A 379 12.98 -17.33 4.65
CA GLU A 379 13.42 -18.72 4.60
C GLU A 379 13.81 -19.13 3.17
N GLY A 380 14.97 -19.78 3.03
CA GLY A 380 15.39 -20.44 1.79
C GLY A 380 15.73 -19.50 0.64
N VAL A 381 15.89 -18.19 0.89
CA VAL A 381 16.24 -17.21 -0.15
C VAL A 381 17.24 -16.20 0.42
N ASN A 382 18.37 -16.03 -0.25
CA ASN A 382 19.40 -15.07 0.19
C ASN A 382 19.07 -13.62 -0.13
N SER A 383 18.48 -13.37 -1.32
CA SER A 383 18.02 -12.06 -1.77
C SER A 383 16.82 -12.24 -2.69
N GLY A 384 15.85 -11.35 -2.64
CA GLY A 384 14.75 -11.34 -3.60
C GLY A 384 15.22 -10.84 -4.98
N VAL A 385 14.34 -10.94 -5.97
CA VAL A 385 14.55 -10.38 -7.31
C VAL A 385 13.81 -9.06 -7.43
N GLY A 386 14.50 -8.02 -7.91
CA GLY A 386 13.88 -6.74 -8.20
C GLY A 386 13.17 -6.76 -9.56
N VAL A 387 11.93 -6.27 -9.62
CA VAL A 387 11.22 -5.99 -10.88
C VAL A 387 11.07 -4.50 -11.02
N LEU A 388 11.72 -3.92 -12.04
CA LEU A 388 11.76 -2.48 -12.25
C LEU A 388 10.40 -1.95 -12.74
N MET A 389 9.99 -0.83 -12.20
CA MET A 389 8.81 -0.08 -12.59
C MET A 389 9.07 1.43 -12.50
N SER A 390 8.20 2.26 -13.10
CA SER A 390 8.41 3.71 -13.23
C SER A 390 7.07 4.44 -13.25
N ASP A 391 7.07 5.71 -12.80
CA ASP A 391 5.94 6.62 -12.96
C ASP A 391 5.48 6.71 -14.42
N SER A 392 6.39 6.57 -15.38
CA SER A 392 6.08 6.58 -16.81
C SER A 392 5.17 5.42 -17.26
N GLY A 393 5.07 4.36 -16.46
CA GLY A 393 4.07 3.31 -16.67
C GLY A 393 2.63 3.83 -16.58
N LEU A 394 2.39 4.90 -15.84
CA LEU A 394 1.11 5.59 -15.81
C LEU A 394 0.86 6.45 -17.04
N PHE A 395 1.91 6.84 -17.80
CA PHE A 395 1.76 7.75 -18.94
C PHE A 395 1.30 7.07 -20.23
N GLN A 396 1.34 5.76 -20.30
CA GLN A 396 1.05 4.96 -21.48
C GLN A 396 0.00 3.87 -21.27
N ARG A 397 -0.85 3.98 -20.27
CA ARG A 397 -1.79 2.91 -19.90
C ARG A 397 -2.91 2.66 -20.87
N THR A 398 -3.41 3.71 -21.52
CA THR A 398 -4.52 3.62 -22.47
C THR A 398 -4.05 4.03 -23.86
N MET A 399 -4.47 3.26 -24.84
CA MET A 399 -4.23 3.60 -26.26
C MET A 399 -5.05 4.84 -26.62
N PRO A 400 -4.51 5.75 -27.46
CA PRO A 400 -5.21 6.97 -27.83
C PRO A 400 -6.59 6.75 -28.42
N ASP A 401 -6.73 5.73 -29.28
CA ASP A 401 -7.99 5.36 -29.95
C ASP A 401 -8.80 4.34 -29.14
N GLY A 402 -8.22 3.84 -28.06
CA GLY A 402 -8.83 2.82 -27.26
C GLY A 402 -9.71 3.45 -26.20
N ILE A 403 -10.98 3.07 -26.25
CA ILE A 403 -11.83 3.00 -25.10
C ILE A 403 -12.41 4.36 -24.71
N VAL A 404 -13.58 4.59 -25.19
CA VAL A 404 -14.58 5.40 -24.50
C VAL A 404 -14.74 4.80 -23.10
N GLU A 405 -14.81 5.64 -22.08
CA GLU A 405 -15.06 5.24 -20.70
C GLU A 405 -16.21 4.22 -20.63
N GLY A 406 -16.01 3.10 -19.95
CA GLY A 406 -16.99 2.02 -19.82
C GLY A 406 -17.02 1.00 -20.95
N GLU A 407 -16.19 1.12 -21.99
CA GLU A 407 -16.14 0.16 -23.10
C GLU A 407 -14.87 -0.69 -23.13
N GLY A 408 -13.94 -0.48 -22.19
CA GLY A 408 -12.70 -1.24 -22.09
C GLY A 408 -12.91 -2.67 -21.60
N ILE A 409 -12.02 -3.55 -22.02
CA ILE A 409 -12.08 -4.93 -21.56
C ILE A 409 -11.89 -5.02 -20.04
N GLN A 410 -11.05 -4.16 -19.45
CA GLN A 410 -10.90 -4.07 -18.00
C GLN A 410 -12.20 -3.65 -17.33
N ASP A 411 -12.87 -2.61 -17.86
CA ASP A 411 -14.15 -2.16 -17.31
C ASP A 411 -15.23 -3.25 -17.44
N ARG A 412 -15.18 -4.08 -18.51
CA ARG A 412 -16.06 -5.25 -18.66
C ARG A 412 -15.71 -6.38 -17.69
N LEU A 413 -14.43 -6.66 -17.53
CA LEU A 413 -13.94 -7.68 -16.58
C LEU A 413 -14.26 -7.26 -15.14
N ASP A 414 -14.03 -6.01 -14.78
CA ASP A 414 -14.38 -5.47 -13.47
C ASP A 414 -15.90 -5.51 -13.22
N ALA A 415 -16.71 -5.14 -14.23
CA ALA A 415 -18.16 -5.23 -14.13
C ALA A 415 -18.65 -6.69 -13.97
N ILE A 416 -18.01 -7.65 -14.62
CA ILE A 416 -18.32 -9.08 -14.47
C ILE A 416 -17.88 -9.56 -13.09
N HIS A 417 -16.69 -9.16 -12.64
CA HIS A 417 -16.17 -9.51 -11.32
C HIS A 417 -17.08 -9.00 -10.20
N HIS A 418 -17.51 -7.73 -10.27
CA HIS A 418 -18.46 -7.18 -9.29
C HIS A 418 -19.85 -7.82 -9.33
N LYS A 419 -20.27 -8.40 -10.45
CA LYS A 419 -21.48 -9.23 -10.49
C LYS A 419 -21.34 -10.55 -9.75
N ASN A 420 -20.12 -11.07 -9.64
CA ASN A 420 -19.83 -12.33 -8.97
C ASN A 420 -19.58 -12.20 -7.46
N ASP A 421 -19.60 -10.98 -6.92
CA ASP A 421 -19.58 -10.72 -5.48
C ASP A 421 -20.84 -11.20 -4.73
N ASP A 422 -21.82 -11.77 -5.45
CA ASP A 422 -22.92 -12.51 -4.86
C ASP A 422 -22.40 -13.85 -4.31
N PRO A 423 -22.33 -14.03 -2.97
CA PRO A 423 -21.87 -15.28 -2.38
C PRO A 423 -22.77 -16.48 -2.71
N THR A 424 -23.95 -16.21 -3.32
CA THR A 424 -24.87 -17.25 -3.80
C THR A 424 -24.73 -17.56 -5.29
N ALA A 425 -23.93 -16.79 -6.03
CA ALA A 425 -23.66 -17.03 -7.44
C ALA A 425 -22.68 -18.21 -7.64
N PRO A 426 -22.85 -19.03 -8.68
CA PRO A 426 -21.87 -20.06 -9.00
C PRO A 426 -20.53 -19.41 -9.35
N LYS A 427 -19.44 -19.89 -8.73
CA LYS A 427 -18.07 -19.38 -8.90
C LYS A 427 -17.49 -19.51 -10.32
N GLU A 428 -18.18 -20.16 -11.23
CA GLU A 428 -17.79 -20.27 -12.63
C GLU A 428 -18.51 -19.19 -13.45
N ASP A 429 -17.79 -18.13 -13.79
CA ASP A 429 -18.30 -17.16 -14.74
C ASP A 429 -18.12 -17.71 -16.17
N LYS A 430 -19.14 -18.44 -16.63
CA LYS A 430 -19.17 -18.98 -17.99
C LYS A 430 -19.09 -17.87 -19.05
N GLU A 431 -19.62 -16.68 -18.76
CA GLU A 431 -19.62 -15.55 -19.69
C GLU A 431 -18.21 -14.98 -19.86
N LEU A 432 -17.44 -14.88 -18.76
CA LEU A 432 -16.05 -14.47 -18.79
C LEU A 432 -15.16 -15.50 -19.48
N MET A 433 -15.33 -16.77 -19.13
CA MET A 433 -14.59 -17.85 -19.77
C MET A 433 -14.93 -18.00 -21.27
N GLU A 434 -16.19 -17.73 -21.67
CA GLU A 434 -16.57 -17.68 -23.08
C GLU A 434 -15.95 -16.48 -23.82
N ILE A 435 -15.76 -15.33 -23.17
CA ILE A 435 -15.06 -14.19 -23.75
C ILE A 435 -13.57 -14.51 -23.91
N ILE A 436 -12.96 -15.10 -22.89
CA ILE A 436 -11.55 -15.52 -22.88
C ILE A 436 -11.30 -16.62 -23.93
N ASP A 437 -12.19 -17.61 -24.05
CA ASP A 437 -12.05 -18.74 -24.99
C ASP A 437 -12.37 -18.36 -26.44
N LYS A 438 -13.36 -17.49 -26.67
CA LYS A 438 -13.81 -17.15 -28.04
C LYS A 438 -12.95 -16.08 -28.69
N ASP A 439 -12.24 -15.28 -27.93
CA ASP A 439 -11.51 -14.15 -28.49
C ASP A 439 -10.13 -13.98 -27.82
N ASN A 440 -9.15 -14.75 -28.32
CA ASN A 440 -7.74 -14.55 -27.96
C ASN A 440 -7.28 -13.09 -28.13
N ASN A 441 -7.96 -12.29 -28.94
CA ASN A 441 -7.64 -10.89 -29.14
C ASN A 441 -8.15 -10.04 -27.97
N ALA A 442 -9.33 -10.35 -27.39
CA ALA A 442 -9.84 -9.59 -26.25
C ALA A 442 -8.97 -9.74 -24.98
N LEU A 443 -8.46 -10.96 -24.73
CA LEU A 443 -7.50 -11.18 -23.66
C LEU A 443 -6.13 -10.48 -23.96
N PHE A 444 -5.75 -10.48 -25.23
CA PHE A 444 -4.54 -9.79 -25.68
C PHE A 444 -4.68 -8.26 -25.52
N ASP A 445 -5.84 -7.69 -25.86
CA ASP A 445 -6.11 -6.26 -25.69
C ASP A 445 -6.12 -5.87 -24.20
N TYR A 446 -6.69 -6.71 -23.32
CA TYR A 446 -6.58 -6.56 -21.87
C TYR A 446 -5.12 -6.57 -21.42
N VAL A 447 -4.36 -7.56 -21.85
CA VAL A 447 -2.95 -7.76 -21.51
C VAL A 447 -2.06 -6.60 -21.98
N GLN A 448 -2.46 -5.89 -23.04
CA GLN A 448 -1.75 -4.71 -23.56
C GLN A 448 -2.27 -3.39 -22.97
N SER A 449 -3.36 -3.40 -22.20
CA SER A 449 -4.05 -2.19 -21.76
C SER A 449 -3.37 -1.39 -20.65
N GLY A 450 -2.16 -1.75 -20.22
CA GLY A 450 -1.41 -0.94 -19.27
C GLY A 450 -0.29 -1.64 -18.52
N SER A 451 0.25 -0.96 -17.49
CA SER A 451 1.37 -1.46 -16.68
C SER A 451 0.99 -2.64 -15.77
N PHE A 452 -0.27 -2.76 -15.39
CA PHE A 452 -0.78 -3.76 -14.46
C PHE A 452 -0.53 -5.21 -14.94
N PRO A 453 -1.01 -5.66 -16.13
CA PRO A 453 -0.72 -7.01 -16.61
C PRO A 453 0.77 -7.27 -16.86
N ASN A 454 1.53 -6.26 -17.28
CA ASN A 454 2.97 -6.39 -17.52
C ASN A 454 3.75 -6.62 -16.22
N LEU A 455 3.42 -5.88 -15.16
CA LEU A 455 4.03 -6.09 -13.85
C LEU A 455 3.66 -7.47 -13.28
N PHE A 456 2.39 -7.86 -13.32
CA PHE A 456 1.96 -9.17 -12.89
C PHE A 456 2.63 -10.30 -13.68
N GLY A 457 2.80 -10.12 -14.99
CA GLY A 457 3.50 -11.09 -15.84
C GLY A 457 4.90 -11.40 -15.35
N MET A 458 5.66 -10.39 -14.97
CA MET A 458 7.03 -10.57 -14.46
C MET A 458 7.07 -11.01 -12.98
N ALA A 459 6.13 -10.57 -12.16
CA ALA A 459 6.18 -10.76 -10.72
C ALA A 459 5.48 -12.05 -10.24
N MET A 460 4.23 -12.29 -10.70
CA MET A 460 3.40 -13.39 -10.19
C MET A 460 4.01 -14.79 -10.37
N PRO A 461 4.57 -15.16 -11.53
CA PRO A 461 5.15 -16.50 -11.70
C PRO A 461 6.31 -16.79 -10.74
N LEU A 462 6.99 -15.75 -10.27
CA LEU A 462 8.11 -15.86 -9.32
C LEU A 462 7.59 -15.92 -7.88
N LEU A 463 6.71 -14.97 -7.53
CA LEU A 463 6.12 -14.85 -6.19
C LEU A 463 5.38 -16.13 -5.80
N LYS A 464 4.52 -16.65 -6.67
CA LYS A 464 3.76 -17.90 -6.46
C LYS A 464 4.65 -19.11 -6.19
N TYR A 465 5.91 -19.07 -6.58
CA TYR A 465 6.89 -20.14 -6.36
C TYR A 465 7.93 -19.80 -5.27
N GLY A 466 7.53 -18.91 -4.34
CA GLY A 466 8.26 -18.62 -3.11
C GLY A 466 9.49 -17.74 -3.28
N LEU A 467 9.60 -17.00 -4.40
CA LEU A 467 10.64 -15.99 -4.57
C LEU A 467 10.10 -14.62 -4.18
N PRO A 468 10.63 -13.95 -3.15
CA PRO A 468 10.22 -12.59 -2.82
C PRO A 468 10.54 -11.64 -3.98
N VAL A 469 9.51 -11.03 -4.56
CA VAL A 469 9.64 -10.02 -5.61
C VAL A 469 9.66 -8.63 -4.99
N ARG A 470 10.62 -7.81 -5.41
CA ARG A 470 10.79 -6.43 -4.97
C ARG A 470 10.49 -5.49 -6.14
N PRO A 471 9.34 -4.78 -6.15
CA PRO A 471 9.00 -3.82 -7.22
C PRO A 471 9.83 -2.54 -7.09
N VAL A 472 10.94 -2.46 -7.84
CA VAL A 472 11.99 -1.44 -7.72
C VAL A 472 11.68 -0.21 -8.58
N GLN A 473 11.80 1.00 -8.01
CA GLN A 473 11.50 2.24 -8.70
C GLN A 473 12.65 2.67 -9.63
N LEU A 474 12.44 2.55 -10.95
CA LEU A 474 13.43 2.91 -11.99
C LEU A 474 13.86 4.38 -11.90
N ASP A 475 12.92 5.27 -11.60
CA ASP A 475 13.18 6.71 -11.56
C ASP A 475 14.13 7.11 -10.42
N ASN A 476 14.20 6.32 -9.34
CA ASN A 476 15.07 6.54 -8.20
C ASN A 476 16.55 6.29 -8.53
N ILE A 477 16.85 5.51 -9.55
CA ILE A 477 18.24 5.22 -9.99
C ILE A 477 19.01 6.51 -10.25
N ARG A 478 18.37 7.50 -10.84
CA ARG A 478 18.99 8.80 -11.14
C ARG A 478 18.88 9.79 -9.98
N ARG A 479 17.80 9.70 -9.18
CA ARG A 479 17.48 10.67 -8.14
C ARG A 479 18.27 10.44 -6.85
N PHE A 480 18.56 9.17 -6.51
CA PHE A 480 19.20 8.81 -5.25
C PHE A 480 20.48 8.01 -5.50
N THR A 481 21.62 8.60 -5.11
CA THR A 481 22.92 7.95 -5.28
C THR A 481 22.99 6.64 -4.51
N GLY A 482 23.47 5.57 -5.19
CA GLY A 482 23.61 4.25 -4.56
C GLY A 482 22.33 3.44 -4.46
N TYR A 483 21.23 3.90 -5.04
CA TYR A 483 19.94 3.21 -4.99
C TYR A 483 20.01 1.73 -5.44
N LEU A 484 20.87 1.42 -6.42
CA LEU A 484 21.05 0.04 -6.91
C LEU A 484 21.93 -0.85 -6.03
N ASN A 485 22.60 -0.34 -5.00
CA ASN A 485 23.61 -1.10 -4.24
C ASN A 485 23.05 -2.33 -3.51
N ASP A 486 21.75 -2.30 -3.15
CA ASP A 486 21.10 -3.38 -2.40
C ASP A 486 20.49 -4.46 -3.28
N TYR A 487 20.66 -4.35 -4.60
CA TYR A 487 20.09 -5.32 -5.54
C TYR A 487 21.19 -6.12 -6.23
N LYS A 488 20.95 -7.42 -6.37
CA LYS A 488 21.84 -8.33 -7.12
C LYS A 488 21.29 -8.70 -8.47
N THR A 489 19.99 -8.97 -8.54
CA THR A 489 19.29 -9.37 -9.76
C THR A 489 18.07 -8.47 -9.98
N LEU A 490 17.97 -7.86 -11.15
CA LEU A 490 16.87 -6.99 -11.58
C LEU A 490 16.24 -7.50 -12.87
N ILE A 491 14.93 -7.37 -12.96
CA ILE A 491 14.13 -7.63 -14.17
C ILE A 491 13.63 -6.30 -14.70
N LEU A 492 13.84 -6.05 -15.97
CA LEU A 492 13.49 -4.81 -16.67
C LEU A 492 12.63 -5.09 -17.89
N SER A 493 11.64 -4.25 -18.12
CA SER A 493 10.93 -4.18 -19.41
C SER A 493 10.57 -2.74 -19.75
N TYR A 494 10.87 -2.32 -20.97
CA TYR A 494 10.40 -1.05 -21.50
C TYR A 494 9.09 -1.17 -22.32
N GLU A 495 8.46 -2.33 -22.29
CA GLU A 495 7.17 -2.54 -22.98
C GLU A 495 5.99 -1.83 -22.28
N TYR A 496 6.13 -1.43 -21.00
CA TYR A 496 5.05 -0.77 -20.24
C TYR A 496 5.47 0.50 -19.50
N MET A 497 6.73 0.87 -19.60
CA MET A 497 7.30 2.09 -19.03
C MET A 497 8.44 2.61 -19.90
N LYS A 498 8.89 3.83 -19.67
CA LYS A 498 9.99 4.43 -20.43
C LYS A 498 10.97 5.12 -19.48
N PRO A 499 12.29 4.95 -19.68
CA PRO A 499 13.30 5.64 -18.89
C PRO A 499 13.29 7.14 -19.18
N GLU A 500 13.34 7.94 -18.12
CA GLU A 500 13.23 9.40 -18.20
C GLU A 500 14.37 10.04 -19.03
N SER A 501 15.58 9.47 -18.95
CA SER A 501 16.75 9.94 -19.66
C SER A 501 17.70 8.79 -20.02
N PRO A 502 18.67 8.99 -20.93
CA PRO A 502 19.69 8.00 -21.24
C PRO A 502 20.56 7.62 -20.02
N ASP A 503 20.65 8.50 -19.01
CA ASP A 503 21.44 8.26 -17.80
C ASP A 503 20.96 7.02 -17.02
N VAL A 504 19.67 6.71 -17.08
CA VAL A 504 19.10 5.49 -16.48
C VAL A 504 19.73 4.25 -17.09
N ASN A 505 19.80 4.19 -18.43
CA ASN A 505 20.45 3.07 -19.14
C ASN A 505 21.95 3.00 -18.86
N MET A 506 22.63 4.15 -18.78
CA MET A 506 24.06 4.19 -18.43
C MET A 506 24.31 3.67 -17.02
N ALA A 507 23.47 4.03 -16.06
CA ALA A 507 23.56 3.53 -14.70
C ALA A 507 23.31 2.02 -14.62
N LEU A 508 22.29 1.50 -15.30
CA LEU A 508 22.01 0.07 -15.38
C LEU A 508 23.15 -0.72 -16.04
N ALA A 509 23.65 -0.24 -17.19
CA ALA A 509 24.76 -0.90 -17.86
C ALA A 509 26.03 -0.91 -17.00
N THR A 510 26.32 0.21 -16.31
CA THR A 510 27.48 0.29 -15.40
C THR A 510 27.30 -0.69 -14.23
N TRP A 511 26.09 -0.77 -13.66
CA TRP A 511 25.78 -1.70 -12.58
C TRP A 511 25.98 -3.16 -13.01
N VAL A 512 25.55 -3.53 -14.23
CA VAL A 512 25.80 -4.87 -14.79
C VAL A 512 27.29 -5.13 -14.95
N MET A 513 28.06 -4.19 -15.54
CA MET A 513 29.51 -4.34 -15.71
C MET A 513 30.25 -4.52 -14.37
N GLN A 514 29.70 -4.00 -13.28
CA GLN A 514 30.25 -4.10 -11.92
C GLN A 514 29.87 -5.39 -11.18
N GLY A 515 28.93 -6.18 -11.69
CA GLY A 515 28.54 -7.47 -11.12
C GLY A 515 27.04 -7.66 -10.87
N GLY A 516 26.20 -6.71 -11.28
CA GLY A 516 24.75 -6.85 -11.23
C GLY A 516 24.22 -7.79 -12.32
N ASN A 517 23.08 -8.41 -12.08
CA ASN A 517 22.42 -9.33 -13.02
C ASN A 517 21.14 -8.68 -13.53
N LEU A 518 21.08 -8.41 -14.83
CA LEU A 518 19.93 -7.77 -15.48
C LEU A 518 19.23 -8.74 -16.43
N ILE A 519 17.97 -9.01 -16.16
CA ILE A 519 17.08 -9.78 -17.04
C ILE A 519 16.19 -8.78 -17.77
N TYR A 520 16.29 -8.71 -19.09
CA TYR A 520 15.40 -7.90 -19.92
C TYR A 520 14.29 -8.76 -20.53
N ILE A 521 13.05 -8.36 -20.32
CA ILE A 521 11.85 -9.00 -20.87
C ILE A 521 11.18 -8.01 -21.81
N GLY A 522 11.09 -8.33 -23.11
CA GLY A 522 10.40 -7.44 -24.05
C GLY A 522 10.67 -7.82 -25.49
N ASP A 523 9.67 -7.66 -26.35
CA ASP A 523 9.73 -7.98 -27.79
C ASP A 523 9.74 -6.76 -28.72
N GLY A 524 9.69 -5.54 -28.16
CA GLY A 524 9.74 -4.28 -28.90
C GLY A 524 8.41 -3.91 -29.56
N THR A 525 7.29 -4.45 -29.08
CA THR A 525 5.99 -4.25 -29.73
C THR A 525 5.16 -3.12 -29.14
N ASP A 526 5.58 -2.52 -28.02
CA ASP A 526 4.86 -1.41 -27.39
C ASP A 526 4.73 -0.20 -28.33
N PRO A 527 3.52 0.23 -28.70
CA PRO A 527 3.30 1.37 -29.57
C PRO A 527 3.87 2.70 -29.05
N TYR A 528 4.06 2.81 -27.73
CA TYR A 528 4.68 3.98 -27.11
C TYR A 528 6.21 4.07 -27.29
N HIS A 529 6.85 3.10 -27.92
CA HIS A 529 8.23 3.24 -28.38
C HIS A 529 8.40 4.38 -29.41
N LYS A 530 7.31 4.76 -30.08
CA LYS A 530 7.28 5.81 -31.12
C LYS A 530 7.12 7.24 -30.57
N VAL A 531 7.02 7.40 -29.23
CA VAL A 531 6.89 8.73 -28.62
C VAL A 531 8.12 9.58 -28.89
N ASP A 532 7.95 10.88 -29.20
CA ASP A 532 9.02 11.83 -29.52
C ASP A 532 9.82 12.24 -28.25
N LEU A 533 10.60 11.31 -27.74
CA LEU A 533 11.47 11.48 -26.58
C LEU A 533 12.95 11.29 -26.95
N TRP A 534 13.83 11.23 -25.95
CA TRP A 534 15.27 11.22 -26.13
C TRP A 534 15.78 10.09 -27.04
N TRP A 535 15.20 8.89 -26.97
CA TRP A 535 15.65 7.74 -27.78
C TRP A 535 15.29 7.91 -29.26
N THR A 536 14.05 8.30 -29.59
CA THR A 536 13.66 8.56 -30.98
C THR A 536 14.43 9.73 -31.60
N LYS A 537 14.69 10.79 -30.81
CA LYS A 537 15.53 11.93 -31.22
C LYS A 537 16.98 11.54 -31.43
N SER A 538 17.45 10.48 -30.78
CA SER A 538 18.79 9.91 -30.98
C SER A 538 18.85 8.80 -32.04
N GLY A 539 17.74 8.51 -32.72
CA GLY A 539 17.65 7.55 -33.79
C GLY A 539 17.37 6.10 -33.39
N TYR A 540 17.05 5.85 -32.12
CA TYR A 540 16.69 4.51 -31.62
C TYR A 540 15.21 4.20 -31.85
N SER A 541 14.90 2.96 -32.22
CA SER A 541 13.52 2.48 -32.40
C SER A 541 12.77 2.35 -31.06
N ASP A 542 13.50 2.01 -30.00
CA ASP A 542 13.00 1.93 -28.63
C ASP A 542 14.16 2.19 -27.63
N PRO A 543 13.87 2.54 -26.36
CA PRO A 543 14.91 2.88 -25.39
C PRO A 543 15.81 1.69 -25.00
N ALA A 544 15.37 0.44 -25.23
CA ALA A 544 16.16 -0.74 -24.91
C ALA A 544 17.35 -0.91 -25.86
N ILE A 545 17.24 -0.48 -27.11
CA ILE A 545 18.36 -0.56 -28.09
C ILE A 545 19.57 0.21 -27.58
N HIS A 546 19.35 1.40 -26.99
CA HIS A 546 20.45 2.15 -26.37
C HIS A 546 21.06 1.38 -25.18
N LEU A 547 20.25 0.72 -24.35
CA LEU A 547 20.76 -0.12 -23.26
C LEU A 547 21.59 -1.29 -23.82
N PHE A 548 21.13 -1.94 -24.88
CA PHE A 548 21.83 -3.07 -25.49
C PHE A 548 23.17 -2.65 -26.10
N GLU A 549 23.24 -1.49 -26.75
CA GLU A 549 24.51 -0.94 -27.23
C GLU A 549 25.50 -0.67 -26.10
N LEU A 550 25.04 -0.11 -24.97
CA LEU A 550 25.88 0.10 -23.77
C LEU A 550 26.41 -1.23 -23.18
N LEU A 551 25.66 -2.31 -23.36
CA LEU A 551 26.06 -3.67 -22.94
C LEU A 551 26.89 -4.39 -24.01
N GLY A 552 27.16 -3.77 -25.19
CA GLY A 552 28.03 -4.28 -26.24
C GLY A 552 27.33 -5.06 -27.38
N TYR A 553 26.02 -4.88 -27.54
CA TYR A 553 25.23 -5.56 -28.57
C TYR A 553 24.79 -4.58 -29.67
N GLU A 554 24.83 -5.05 -30.92
CA GLU A 554 24.23 -4.34 -32.05
C GLU A 554 22.75 -4.73 -32.19
N GLY A 555 21.84 -3.79 -31.87
CA GLY A 555 20.39 -4.03 -31.91
C GLY A 555 19.91 -4.94 -30.78
N ARG A 556 18.79 -5.63 -31.01
CA ARG A 556 18.12 -6.49 -30.02
C ARG A 556 18.78 -7.88 -29.99
N PRO A 557 19.33 -8.33 -28.83
CA PRO A 557 19.94 -9.66 -28.72
C PRO A 557 18.89 -10.79 -28.83
N ALA A 558 19.35 -11.98 -29.19
CA ALA A 558 18.54 -13.21 -29.12
C ALA A 558 18.26 -13.59 -27.67
N ASP A 559 17.30 -14.52 -27.45
CA ASP A 559 17.07 -15.11 -26.15
C ASP A 559 18.34 -15.81 -25.66
N GLY A 560 18.69 -15.59 -24.38
CA GLY A 560 19.88 -16.22 -23.81
C GLY A 560 20.42 -15.51 -22.57
N ILE A 561 21.46 -16.11 -21.99
CA ILE A 561 22.17 -15.61 -20.80
C ILE A 561 23.59 -15.28 -21.23
N TYR A 562 24.05 -14.06 -20.94
CA TYR A 562 25.31 -13.52 -21.44
C TYR A 562 26.12 -12.94 -20.28
N LYS A 563 27.45 -13.15 -20.32
CA LYS A 563 28.37 -12.50 -19.39
C LYS A 563 28.74 -11.11 -19.91
N VAL A 564 28.55 -10.08 -19.10
CA VAL A 564 28.87 -8.69 -19.44
C VAL A 564 29.67 -8.08 -18.30
N GLY A 565 30.94 -7.78 -18.51
CA GLY A 565 31.85 -7.35 -17.45
C GLY A 565 31.96 -8.39 -16.33
N LYS A 566 31.57 -8.01 -15.13
CA LYS A 566 31.52 -8.92 -13.96
C LYS A 566 30.12 -9.51 -13.69
N GLY A 567 29.10 -9.01 -14.37
CA GLY A 567 27.71 -9.39 -14.17
C GLY A 567 27.13 -10.23 -15.30
N ILE A 568 25.83 -10.36 -15.29
CA ILE A 568 25.04 -11.12 -16.25
C ILE A 568 24.02 -10.21 -16.90
N PHE A 569 23.89 -10.33 -18.22
CA PHE A 569 22.74 -9.84 -18.96
C PHE A 569 21.98 -11.03 -19.52
N ALA A 570 20.66 -11.06 -19.33
CA ALA A 570 19.80 -12.12 -19.87
C ALA A 570 18.64 -11.51 -20.65
N MET A 571 18.31 -12.10 -21.80
CA MET A 571 17.30 -11.61 -22.73
C MET A 571 16.21 -12.64 -22.95
N MET A 572 14.93 -12.23 -22.82
CA MET A 572 13.77 -12.99 -23.24
C MET A 572 12.88 -12.09 -24.13
N ASN A 573 12.82 -12.42 -25.43
CA ASN A 573 12.03 -11.69 -26.42
C ASN A 573 10.55 -12.07 -26.32
N LYS A 574 9.86 -11.53 -25.30
CA LYS A 574 8.43 -11.77 -25.06
C LYS A 574 7.78 -10.57 -24.38
N ALA A 575 6.55 -10.24 -24.75
CA ALA A 575 5.79 -9.22 -24.03
C ALA A 575 5.52 -9.71 -22.59
N PRO A 576 5.84 -8.90 -21.54
CA PRO A 576 5.75 -9.33 -20.16
C PRO A 576 4.34 -9.81 -19.75
N ALA A 577 3.32 -9.12 -20.20
CA ALA A 577 1.93 -9.45 -19.89
C ALA A 577 1.50 -10.85 -20.39
N ARG A 578 2.23 -11.46 -21.33
CA ARG A 578 1.97 -12.84 -21.80
C ARG A 578 2.47 -13.93 -20.85
N LEU A 579 3.29 -13.57 -19.86
CA LEU A 579 3.93 -14.56 -18.97
C LEU A 579 2.95 -15.23 -18.00
N THR A 580 1.76 -14.67 -17.81
CA THR A 580 0.69 -15.23 -16.97
C THR A 580 -0.45 -15.87 -17.76
N LEU A 581 -0.40 -15.90 -19.10
CA LEU A 581 -1.51 -16.40 -19.92
C LEU A 581 -1.67 -17.91 -19.91
N SER A 582 -0.62 -18.66 -19.58
CA SER A 582 -0.72 -20.12 -19.40
C SER A 582 0.37 -20.62 -18.46
N LYS A 583 0.10 -21.79 -17.87
CA LYS A 583 1.07 -22.49 -17.01
C LYS A 583 2.39 -22.77 -17.73
N GLU A 584 2.33 -23.24 -18.96
CA GLU A 584 3.52 -23.56 -19.78
C GLU A 584 4.42 -22.33 -19.99
N ILE A 585 3.82 -21.18 -20.29
CA ILE A 585 4.59 -19.94 -20.49
C ILE A 585 5.21 -19.51 -19.15
N GLY A 586 4.46 -19.56 -18.05
CA GLY A 586 4.96 -19.27 -16.72
C GLY A 586 6.11 -20.18 -16.28
N GLU A 587 6.04 -21.48 -16.59
CA GLU A 587 7.10 -22.45 -16.32
C GLU A 587 8.39 -22.13 -17.09
N LYS A 588 8.30 -21.80 -18.38
CA LYS A 588 9.46 -21.37 -19.19
C LYS A 588 10.10 -20.13 -18.61
N TYR A 589 9.31 -19.17 -18.19
CA TYR A 589 9.82 -17.96 -17.56
C TYR A 589 10.51 -18.22 -16.21
N ARG A 590 9.87 -19.00 -15.33
CA ARG A 590 10.47 -19.42 -14.04
C ARG A 590 11.80 -20.15 -14.24
N SER A 591 11.84 -21.11 -15.16
CA SER A 591 13.08 -21.81 -15.48
C SER A 591 14.17 -20.86 -15.96
N PHE A 592 13.84 -19.92 -16.84
CA PHE A 592 14.80 -18.94 -17.34
C PHE A 592 15.37 -18.06 -16.21
N VAL A 593 14.52 -17.53 -15.33
CA VAL A 593 14.98 -16.74 -14.18
C VAL A 593 15.82 -17.60 -13.22
N LYS A 594 15.44 -18.85 -12.99
CA LYS A 594 16.20 -19.80 -12.15
C LYS A 594 17.59 -20.07 -12.73
N ASP A 595 17.70 -20.23 -14.05
CA ASP A 595 18.98 -20.43 -14.74
C ASP A 595 19.89 -19.22 -14.55
N VAL A 596 19.34 -17.97 -14.66
CA VAL A 596 20.09 -16.74 -14.40
C VAL A 596 20.56 -16.67 -12.95
N LEU A 597 19.71 -16.95 -11.99
CA LEU A 597 20.07 -16.97 -10.58
C LEU A 597 21.15 -18.01 -10.28
N THR A 598 21.04 -19.20 -10.87
CA THR A 598 22.03 -20.27 -10.73
C THR A 598 23.39 -19.84 -11.28
N GLU A 599 23.45 -19.22 -12.47
CA GLU A 599 24.68 -18.69 -13.05
C GLU A 599 25.26 -17.55 -12.20
N ALA A 600 24.41 -16.79 -11.51
CA ALA A 600 24.80 -15.76 -10.57
C ALA A 600 25.26 -16.29 -9.20
N GLY A 601 25.21 -17.61 -8.99
CA GLY A 601 25.55 -18.25 -7.70
C GLY A 601 24.46 -18.10 -6.62
N GLU A 602 23.21 -17.84 -7.03
CA GLU A 602 22.07 -17.72 -6.14
C GLU A 602 21.16 -18.96 -6.21
N ALA A 603 20.72 -19.44 -5.06
CA ALA A 603 19.79 -20.57 -4.99
C ALA A 603 18.35 -20.10 -4.94
N TRP A 604 17.47 -20.75 -5.69
CA TRP A 604 16.02 -20.61 -5.57
C TRP A 604 15.36 -21.97 -5.67
N ASP A 605 14.92 -22.46 -4.54
CA ASP A 605 14.11 -23.67 -4.48
C ASP A 605 12.63 -23.31 -4.55
N TYR A 606 11.91 -23.98 -5.46
CA TYR A 606 10.47 -23.76 -5.63
C TYR A 606 9.70 -24.22 -4.40
N LYS A 607 8.92 -23.33 -3.83
CA LYS A 607 8.02 -23.59 -2.70
C LYS A 607 6.74 -22.77 -2.85
N ASN A 608 5.69 -23.17 -2.16
CA ASN A 608 4.40 -22.51 -2.21
C ASN A 608 4.17 -21.50 -1.05
N ASP A 609 5.23 -21.18 -0.31
CA ASP A 609 5.13 -20.25 0.82
C ASP A 609 6.13 -19.09 0.73
N LEU A 610 5.76 -17.97 1.35
CA LEU A 610 6.69 -16.96 1.80
C LEU A 610 6.70 -16.94 3.31
N THR A 611 7.87 -17.14 3.91
CA THR A 611 8.06 -17.12 5.35
C THR A 611 9.20 -16.17 5.69
N LEU A 612 8.91 -15.18 6.54
CA LEU A 612 9.86 -14.20 7.05
C LEU A 612 10.01 -14.38 8.56
N HIS A 613 11.24 -14.51 9.04
CA HIS A 613 11.60 -14.32 10.44
C HIS A 613 11.95 -12.85 10.65
N ARG A 614 11.26 -12.18 11.60
CA ARG A 614 11.42 -10.76 11.91
C ARG A 614 11.47 -10.58 13.43
N GLY A 615 12.69 -10.44 14.00
CA GLY A 615 12.86 -10.52 15.44
C GLY A 615 12.28 -11.84 16.00
N PRO A 616 11.39 -11.79 17.00
CA PRO A 616 10.72 -12.99 17.51
C PRO A 616 9.53 -13.45 16.68
N TYR A 617 9.14 -12.72 15.64
CA TYR A 617 7.97 -13.05 14.82
C TYR A 617 8.32 -13.96 13.64
N VAL A 618 7.46 -14.95 13.40
CA VAL A 618 7.42 -15.77 12.18
C VAL A 618 6.17 -15.40 11.42
N ILE A 619 6.35 -14.81 10.26
CA ILE A 619 5.26 -14.28 9.42
C ILE A 619 5.22 -15.11 8.15
N SER A 620 4.09 -15.76 7.85
CA SER A 620 4.03 -16.67 6.72
C SER A 620 2.67 -16.66 6.01
N ALA A 621 2.74 -16.85 4.69
CA ALA A 621 1.59 -17.12 3.84
C ALA A 621 1.89 -18.28 2.91
N VAL A 622 0.92 -19.20 2.76
CA VAL A 622 0.97 -20.32 1.82
C VAL A 622 0.05 -20.01 0.65
N MET A 623 0.62 -19.99 -0.55
CA MET A 623 -0.08 -19.61 -1.77
C MET A 623 -0.67 -20.81 -2.47
N ASN A 624 -1.88 -20.67 -3.01
CA ASN A 624 -2.47 -21.60 -3.96
C ASN A 624 -1.89 -21.41 -5.38
N GLN A 625 -2.28 -22.23 -6.34
CA GLN A 625 -1.79 -22.14 -7.74
C GLN A 625 -0.26 -22.01 -7.82
N SER A 626 0.45 -22.88 -7.12
CA SER A 626 1.91 -22.87 -6.98
C SER A 626 2.52 -24.22 -7.39
N VAL A 627 3.75 -24.51 -6.91
CA VAL A 627 4.46 -25.75 -7.16
C VAL A 627 3.77 -26.99 -6.56
N SER A 628 3.03 -26.81 -5.47
CA SER A 628 2.27 -27.86 -4.79
C SER A 628 1.12 -27.27 -3.97
N ASP A 629 0.19 -28.15 -3.59
CA ASP A 629 -0.89 -27.85 -2.64
C ASP A 629 -0.56 -28.38 -1.22
N ASN A 630 0.73 -28.57 -0.91
CA ASN A 630 1.17 -29.05 0.39
C ASN A 630 1.00 -27.98 1.46
N ALA A 631 0.57 -28.38 2.64
CA ALA A 631 0.55 -27.52 3.81
C ALA A 631 1.97 -27.26 4.31
N LYS A 632 2.18 -26.04 4.83
CA LYS A 632 3.37 -25.67 5.61
C LYS A 632 3.14 -26.00 7.08
N VAL A 633 4.10 -26.68 7.71
CA VAL A 633 4.03 -27.05 9.13
C VAL A 633 5.14 -26.35 9.90
N PHE A 634 4.77 -25.61 10.93
CA PHE A 634 5.71 -25.03 11.91
C PHE A 634 5.68 -25.89 13.16
N THR A 635 6.85 -26.30 13.64
CA THR A 635 7.02 -27.05 14.88
C THR A 635 7.95 -26.29 15.80
N GLY A 636 7.52 -26.02 17.03
CA GLY A 636 8.23 -25.19 18.02
C GLY A 636 7.27 -24.68 19.09
N LEU A 637 7.77 -23.89 20.01
CA LEU A 637 6.95 -23.28 21.06
C LEU A 637 6.60 -21.85 20.65
N TYR A 638 5.34 -21.65 20.23
CA TYR A 638 4.85 -20.38 19.69
C TYR A 638 3.64 -19.85 20.46
N ALA A 639 3.46 -18.51 20.43
CA ALA A 639 2.14 -17.91 20.61
C ALA A 639 1.53 -17.63 19.24
N ASP A 640 0.27 -18.00 19.03
CA ASP A 640 -0.49 -17.64 17.83
C ASP A 640 -1.00 -16.20 17.97
N MET A 641 -0.44 -15.28 17.20
CA MET A 641 -0.74 -13.84 17.29
C MET A 641 -2.08 -13.47 16.64
N LEU A 642 -2.67 -14.37 15.88
CA LEU A 642 -4.01 -14.23 15.32
C LEU A 642 -5.11 -14.83 16.22
N ASP A 643 -4.73 -15.40 17.36
CA ASP A 643 -5.63 -15.83 18.42
C ASP A 643 -5.71 -14.74 19.50
N ASN A 644 -6.93 -14.34 19.93
CA ASN A 644 -7.14 -13.27 20.90
C ASN A 644 -6.49 -13.51 22.26
N GLU A 645 -6.30 -14.77 22.65
CA GLU A 645 -5.66 -15.17 23.90
C GLU A 645 -4.16 -15.46 23.73
N TYR A 646 -3.64 -15.23 22.49
CA TYR A 646 -2.25 -15.56 22.13
C TYR A 646 -1.92 -17.01 22.55
N LYS A 647 -2.74 -17.94 22.08
CA LYS A 647 -2.69 -19.35 22.44
C LYS A 647 -1.29 -19.91 22.23
N ILE A 648 -0.78 -20.61 23.26
CA ILE A 648 0.50 -21.31 23.16
C ILE A 648 0.28 -22.61 22.40
N ILE A 649 1.06 -22.82 21.35
CA ILE A 649 0.98 -23.96 20.47
C ILE A 649 2.37 -24.56 20.23
N LYS A 650 2.43 -25.86 19.95
CA LYS A 650 3.66 -26.59 19.58
C LYS A 650 3.71 -26.94 18.10
N GLU A 651 2.61 -26.76 17.41
CA GLU A 651 2.48 -27.01 15.98
C GLU A 651 1.46 -26.06 15.37
N LYS A 652 1.77 -25.52 14.19
CA LYS A 652 0.84 -24.78 13.32
C LYS A 652 0.91 -25.36 11.92
N VAL A 653 -0.24 -25.74 11.38
CA VAL A 653 -0.39 -26.18 10.01
C VAL A 653 -1.07 -25.10 9.21
N LEU A 654 -0.51 -24.69 8.08
CA LEU A 654 -1.08 -23.76 7.12
C LEU A 654 -1.34 -24.46 5.80
N ASN A 655 -2.58 -24.47 5.37
CA ASN A 655 -2.97 -24.95 4.04
C ASN A 655 -2.76 -23.83 2.99
N PRO A 656 -2.78 -24.17 1.69
CA PRO A 656 -2.82 -23.18 0.63
C PRO A 656 -3.93 -22.14 0.84
N ASP A 657 -3.61 -20.87 0.59
CA ASP A 657 -4.46 -19.68 0.81
C ASP A 657 -4.62 -19.25 2.30
N GLU A 658 -3.85 -19.88 3.21
CA GLU A 658 -3.81 -19.48 4.63
C GLU A 658 -2.54 -18.71 4.96
N ASN A 659 -2.61 -17.91 6.03
CA ASN A 659 -1.52 -17.11 6.55
C ASN A 659 -1.47 -17.14 8.08
N THR A 660 -0.32 -16.76 8.67
CA THR A 660 -0.15 -16.69 10.13
C THR A 660 0.89 -15.67 10.54
N ILE A 661 0.79 -15.27 11.80
CA ILE A 661 1.82 -14.54 12.56
C ILE A 661 2.03 -15.32 13.86
N LEU A 662 3.22 -15.84 14.06
CA LEU A 662 3.60 -16.57 15.27
C LEU A 662 4.66 -15.78 16.04
N PHE A 663 4.61 -15.84 17.35
CA PHE A 663 5.67 -15.35 18.23
C PHE A 663 6.49 -16.51 18.76
N ASP A 664 7.78 -16.55 18.46
CA ASP A 664 8.71 -17.64 18.79
C ASP A 664 9.33 -17.45 20.18
N PHE A 665 8.95 -18.29 21.13
CA PHE A 665 9.49 -18.24 22.49
C PHE A 665 10.98 -18.61 22.59
N ASP A 666 11.53 -19.34 21.63
CA ASP A 666 12.95 -19.69 21.62
C ASP A 666 13.83 -18.44 21.36
N LYS A 667 13.28 -17.43 20.70
CA LYS A 667 13.97 -16.16 20.45
C LYS A 667 14.13 -15.29 21.70
N ILE A 668 13.29 -15.48 22.71
CA ILE A 668 13.28 -14.69 23.95
C ILE A 668 13.57 -15.51 25.19
N LYS A 669 14.12 -16.73 25.07
CA LYS A 669 14.37 -17.63 26.21
C LYS A 669 15.24 -17.01 27.30
N ASP A 670 16.15 -16.11 26.93
CA ASP A 670 17.08 -15.44 27.84
C ASP A 670 16.52 -14.11 28.40
N GLU A 671 15.30 -13.69 27.98
CA GLU A 671 14.64 -12.49 28.47
C GLU A 671 13.80 -12.81 29.72
N ASP A 672 13.94 -11.98 30.76
CA ASP A 672 13.11 -12.10 31.96
C ASP A 672 11.77 -11.37 31.82
N PHE A 673 11.67 -10.39 30.93
CA PHE A 673 10.45 -9.61 30.67
C PHE A 673 10.25 -9.38 29.20
N ARG A 674 9.03 -9.69 28.73
CA ARG A 674 8.59 -9.37 27.37
C ARG A 674 7.07 -9.31 27.29
N ILE A 675 6.51 -8.27 26.67
CA ILE A 675 5.11 -8.26 26.26
C ILE A 675 5.02 -9.10 24.99
N ILE A 676 4.31 -10.24 25.05
CA ILE A 676 4.13 -11.15 23.91
C ILE A 676 3.06 -10.61 22.97
N GLY A 677 1.92 -10.18 23.54
CA GLY A 677 0.84 -9.56 22.83
C GLY A 677 -0.13 -8.88 23.77
N THR A 678 -0.78 -7.84 23.28
CA THR A 678 -1.75 -7.07 24.08
C THR A 678 -2.75 -6.35 23.16
N ALA A 679 -4.01 -6.28 23.58
CA ALA A 679 -5.02 -5.43 22.96
C ALA A 679 -5.11 -4.05 23.63
N THR A 680 -4.18 -3.73 24.53
CA THR A 680 -4.18 -2.54 25.38
C THR A 680 -2.91 -1.75 25.18
N ARG A 681 -2.97 -0.42 25.09
CA ARG A 681 -1.79 0.42 25.21
C ARG A 681 -1.24 0.33 26.64
N ILE A 682 -0.03 -0.17 26.79
CA ILE A 682 0.73 -0.18 28.03
C ILE A 682 1.61 1.08 28.06
N PHE A 683 1.42 1.93 29.06
CA PHE A 683 2.20 3.17 29.22
C PHE A 683 3.50 2.93 29.96
N ASP A 684 3.43 2.09 30.99
CA ASP A 684 4.59 1.68 31.78
C ASP A 684 4.39 0.27 32.33
N PHE A 685 5.51 -0.37 32.70
CA PHE A 685 5.52 -1.69 33.33
C PHE A 685 6.76 -1.77 34.24
N ASP A 686 6.56 -1.57 35.53
CA ASP A 686 7.62 -1.55 36.53
C ASP A 686 7.65 -2.85 37.29
N ILE A 687 8.80 -3.55 37.26
CA ILE A 687 9.02 -4.84 37.91
C ILE A 687 9.96 -4.62 39.11
N THR A 688 9.55 -5.12 40.27
CA THR A 688 10.31 -5.14 41.51
C THR A 688 10.61 -6.60 41.94
N GLU A 689 11.26 -6.77 43.09
CA GLU A 689 11.58 -8.10 43.65
C GLU A 689 10.30 -8.85 44.08
N ASP A 690 9.27 -8.12 44.53
CA ASP A 690 8.03 -8.65 45.11
C ASP A 690 6.85 -8.70 44.13
N GLY A 691 6.97 -8.09 42.96
CA GLY A 691 5.86 -8.02 42.01
C GLY A 691 6.04 -6.97 40.90
N PHE A 692 4.92 -6.50 40.34
CA PHE A 692 4.95 -5.47 39.29
C PHE A 692 3.74 -4.54 39.39
N VAL A 693 3.89 -3.37 38.77
CA VAL A 693 2.83 -2.40 38.56
C VAL A 693 2.87 -1.94 37.08
N SER A 694 1.70 -1.83 36.48
CA SER A 694 1.58 -1.36 35.10
C SER A 694 0.38 -0.43 34.93
N ASN A 695 0.54 0.66 34.20
CA ASN A 695 -0.52 1.54 33.79
C ASN A 695 -0.86 1.31 32.32
N MET A 696 -2.15 1.16 32.02
CA MET A 696 -2.61 0.78 30.71
C MET A 696 -3.98 1.34 30.38
N LYS A 697 -4.35 1.37 29.08
CA LYS A 697 -5.67 1.78 28.62
C LYS A 697 -6.01 1.13 27.28
N ALA A 698 -7.22 0.61 27.14
CA ALA A 698 -7.79 0.16 25.87
C ALA A 698 -9.01 1.01 25.50
N ALA A 699 -9.42 0.97 24.23
CA ALA A 699 -10.65 1.59 23.74
C ALA A 699 -11.88 1.03 24.45
N ASP A 700 -13.00 1.77 24.41
CA ASP A 700 -14.25 1.31 25.01
C ASP A 700 -14.79 0.04 24.34
N LYS A 701 -15.44 -0.82 25.14
CA LYS A 701 -16.09 -2.06 24.68
C LYS A 701 -15.17 -3.12 24.05
N ILE A 702 -13.87 -3.03 24.31
CA ILE A 702 -12.90 -4.07 23.91
C ILE A 702 -12.73 -5.04 25.08
N LYS A 703 -12.82 -6.35 24.80
CA LYS A 703 -12.31 -7.37 25.72
C LYS A 703 -10.83 -7.50 25.50
N SER A 704 -10.05 -6.87 26.36
CA SER A 704 -8.61 -6.85 26.23
C SER A 704 -8.00 -8.13 26.80
N PHE A 705 -7.11 -8.75 26.05
CA PHE A 705 -6.20 -9.78 26.50
C PHE A 705 -4.76 -9.25 26.44
N THR A 706 -3.96 -9.67 27.40
CA THR A 706 -2.53 -9.41 27.42
C THR A 706 -1.80 -10.65 27.88
N ARG A 707 -0.77 -11.05 27.13
CA ARG A 707 0.19 -12.08 27.52
C ARG A 707 1.55 -11.44 27.72
N VAL A 708 2.13 -11.63 28.91
CA VAL A 708 3.42 -11.04 29.27
C VAL A 708 4.33 -12.09 29.93
N ARG A 709 5.58 -12.18 29.50
CA ARG A 709 6.63 -12.98 30.13
C ARG A 709 7.17 -12.21 31.33
N LEU A 710 7.32 -12.91 32.48
CA LEU A 710 7.75 -12.33 33.73
C LEU A 710 8.85 -13.19 34.38
N PRO A 711 9.70 -12.58 35.23
CA PRO A 711 10.79 -13.29 35.87
C PRO A 711 10.35 -14.39 36.85
N LYS A 712 9.17 -14.23 37.47
CA LYS A 712 8.60 -15.14 38.47
C LYS A 712 7.10 -15.38 38.25
N ALA A 713 6.60 -16.48 38.80
CA ALA A 713 5.18 -16.80 38.77
C ALA A 713 4.38 -15.78 39.60
N VAL A 714 3.23 -15.39 39.04
CA VAL A 714 2.30 -14.46 39.71
C VAL A 714 1.41 -15.23 40.67
N THR A 715 1.32 -14.78 41.90
CA THR A 715 0.50 -15.40 42.99
C THR A 715 -0.80 -14.65 43.25
N ALA A 716 -0.86 -13.35 42.94
CA ALA A 716 -2.05 -12.51 43.03
C ALA A 716 -2.03 -11.41 41.97
N LEU A 717 -3.20 -11.08 41.44
CA LEU A 717 -3.36 -10.03 40.47
C LEU A 717 -4.62 -9.20 40.79
N SER A 718 -4.48 -7.88 40.77
CA SER A 718 -5.60 -6.94 41.01
C SER A 718 -5.47 -5.73 40.09
N ALA A 719 -6.60 -5.09 39.76
CA ALA A 719 -6.61 -3.87 38.98
C ALA A 719 -7.65 -2.87 39.52
N VAL A 720 -7.33 -1.59 39.40
CA VAL A 720 -8.23 -0.49 39.72
C VAL A 720 -8.25 0.50 38.55
N ASP A 721 -9.42 1.07 38.29
CA ASP A 721 -9.57 2.14 37.29
C ASP A 721 -9.14 3.52 37.84
N GLU A 722 -9.06 4.52 37.00
CA GLU A 722 -8.66 5.89 37.33
C GLU A 722 -9.57 6.57 38.38
N ASP A 723 -10.80 6.07 38.58
CA ASP A 723 -11.73 6.55 39.62
C ASP A 723 -11.63 5.74 40.91
N GLY A 724 -10.72 4.75 41.00
CA GLY A 724 -10.51 3.87 42.14
C GLY A 724 -11.49 2.68 42.21
N GLY A 725 -12.25 2.43 41.16
CA GLY A 725 -13.11 1.27 41.01
C GLY A 725 -12.34 -0.01 40.75
N GLU A 726 -12.72 -1.12 41.41
CA GLU A 726 -12.14 -2.43 41.14
C GLU A 726 -12.48 -2.92 39.73
N VAL A 727 -11.48 -3.43 38.99
CA VAL A 727 -11.64 -4.00 37.66
C VAL A 727 -11.59 -5.52 37.75
N ALA A 728 -12.65 -6.19 37.32
CA ALA A 728 -12.72 -7.64 37.27
C ALA A 728 -11.70 -8.20 36.26
N LEU A 729 -10.84 -9.11 36.72
CA LEU A 729 -9.83 -9.77 35.90
C LEU A 729 -10.08 -11.27 35.81
N THR A 730 -9.78 -11.83 34.64
CA THR A 730 -9.53 -13.27 34.48
C THR A 730 -8.07 -13.44 34.14
N TRP A 731 -7.37 -14.35 34.81
CA TRP A 731 -5.94 -14.58 34.56
C TRP A 731 -5.50 -16.00 34.83
N ASN A 732 -4.39 -16.40 34.19
CA ASN A 732 -3.69 -17.65 34.44
C ASN A 732 -2.19 -17.48 34.20
N TRP A 733 -1.40 -18.36 34.83
CA TRP A 733 0.05 -18.46 34.66
C TRP A 733 0.38 -19.72 33.86
N ASP A 734 1.29 -19.59 32.90
CA ASP A 734 1.85 -20.70 32.15
C ASP A 734 3.32 -20.90 32.54
N GLU A 735 3.62 -22.06 33.11
CA GLU A 735 4.97 -22.39 33.62
C GLU A 735 5.98 -22.64 32.50
N GLU A 736 5.54 -23.23 31.36
CA GLU A 736 6.46 -23.61 30.28
C GLU A 736 7.02 -22.35 29.58
N THR A 737 6.20 -21.36 29.36
CA THR A 737 6.62 -20.11 28.73
C THR A 737 6.93 -18.99 29.71
N ARG A 738 6.71 -19.23 31.01
CA ARG A 738 6.83 -18.20 32.07
C ARG A 738 6.00 -16.97 31.75
N THR A 739 4.74 -17.16 31.32
CA THR A 739 3.86 -16.05 30.93
C THR A 739 2.60 -15.97 31.80
N LEU A 740 2.24 -14.72 32.12
CA LEU A 740 0.94 -14.35 32.63
C LEU A 740 0.04 -13.98 31.46
N LEU A 741 -1.12 -14.64 31.33
CA LEU A 741 -2.22 -14.20 30.51
C LEU A 741 -3.29 -13.59 31.40
N TYR A 742 -3.75 -12.38 31.10
CA TYR A 742 -4.88 -11.77 31.78
C TYR A 742 -5.84 -11.07 30.80
N SER A 743 -7.08 -10.91 31.22
CA SER A 743 -8.09 -10.19 30.42
C SER A 743 -9.05 -9.39 31.29
N TYR A 744 -9.63 -8.35 30.69
CA TYR A 744 -10.66 -7.51 31.27
C TYR A 744 -11.54 -6.86 30.18
N ASP A 745 -12.76 -6.43 30.58
CA ASP A 745 -13.64 -5.65 29.70
C ASP A 745 -13.34 -4.16 29.86
N SER A 746 -12.86 -3.50 28.78
CA SER A 746 -12.49 -2.09 28.82
C SER A 746 -13.70 -1.14 28.78
N LYS A 747 -13.57 -0.05 29.54
CA LYS A 747 -14.50 1.09 29.58
C LYS A 747 -13.80 2.41 29.18
N ALA A 748 -12.75 2.33 28.37
CA ALA A 748 -11.90 3.45 27.97
C ALA A 748 -11.31 4.26 29.15
N LYS A 749 -11.18 3.65 30.32
CA LYS A 749 -10.54 4.23 31.50
C LYS A 749 -9.11 3.73 31.61
N ALA A 750 -8.23 4.58 32.12
CA ALA A 750 -6.91 4.14 32.53
C ALA A 750 -7.02 3.16 33.70
N ILE A 751 -6.21 2.09 33.66
CA ILE A 751 -6.21 1.01 34.63
C ILE A 751 -4.80 0.90 35.19
N LYS A 752 -4.72 0.78 36.53
CA LYS A 752 -3.51 0.39 37.24
C LYS A 752 -3.61 -1.09 37.63
N LEU A 753 -2.75 -1.91 37.03
CA LEU A 753 -2.61 -3.33 37.31
C LEU A 753 -1.48 -3.55 38.33
N THR A 754 -1.72 -4.39 39.35
CA THR A 754 -0.73 -4.77 40.34
C THR A 754 -0.69 -6.29 40.44
N GLY A 755 0.49 -6.87 40.31
CA GLY A 755 0.74 -8.29 40.47
C GLY A 755 1.80 -8.57 41.53
N ASN A 756 1.62 -9.65 42.33
CA ASN A 756 2.57 -10.13 43.31
C ASN A 756 3.24 -11.43 42.81
N PHE A 757 4.52 -11.58 43.08
CA PHE A 757 5.30 -12.79 42.78
C PHE A 757 5.26 -13.81 43.92
#